data_4e73544e89a2f09cd1a108e7fa652e5c
#
_entry.id   4e73544e89a2f09cd1a108e7fa652e5c
#
_cell.length_a   1.000
_cell.length_b   1.000
_cell.length_c   1.000
_cell.angle_alpha   90.00
_cell.angle_beta   90.00
_cell.angle_gamma   90.00
#
_symmetry.space_group_name_H-M   'P 1'
#
loop_
_entity.id
_entity.type
_entity.pdbx_description
1 polymer ?
#
loop_
_entity_poly.entity_id
_entity_poly.type
_entity_poly.pdbx_seq_one_letter_code
_entity_poly.pdbx_strand_id
1 'polypeptide(L)'
;MPASRSRPSCLRGLILFGSLAAATHAASPMIQVFERFHRSASDPVVEVEGGLLLMTELNCMGCHRLSTPGQTSQALAVKPRLSLAEVGSRLSEEAIASFVLAPAEVKPGTAMPAVVASSREAQALATYLASLGSPVEAVPKGSIDQGRRIYHQVGCVACHAPGADAPLPSVAGIAPPSPTVPSVPLGLAAHYDHAALARFLIDPLAVRPDGRMPSSGLSLEEAADVAAYLQREDKADRAPKRSVGQPAKIAEGRSLFLSRGCVACHVADEPAALLSHTAMPAVDLATASLDRGCLAEKPAGRAPVFSLDEVQRSALRRAIQQVRSDTNFLNPTPHREVERFMARMNCYSCHARGGRGGVETARAGYFEVTDSGAHSLGDMGNLPPALEHTGRKLTRAWWEKLLWGEGGGVRPYMAARMPKFGREVSEPVLVAWEQADRRGEPITMDTSGRPFHQRSTYGRVLMGTQDGGLGCITCHGVRDRKSLGMPVIPLNRTVDRLKPEYFKELLLNPQSVQPGTLMPPMLMGRPKAEIEVEQLWTYLREADQFMLPDGLLLKDEYELKPEAAGKPIVFRTFLDGAGLQAVALGTPEGRHAAFDAADVRWALTWRGRFIDAMTTWAERAATPARPLGDAITSLPEWRTLARLASANAPWPLLNAESVAYRYKGFSVGSDGIPTFHYEVGPLRVDDTLRSDGRSGGYRRTVALRGGTPGWYFRGATAGSVPREVIFNPAGEATLEEILP
;
A
#
# COMPACT_ATOMS: atom_id res chain seq x y z
N MET A 1 3.85 61.03 50.47
CA MET A 1 4.52 60.63 51.72
C MET A 1 4.26 59.14 51.94
N PRO A 2 5.23 58.39 52.44
CA PRO A 2 5.71 57.24 51.61
C PRO A 2 5.16 55.89 52.04
N ALA A 3 5.05 55.00 51.05
CA ALA A 3 4.66 53.60 51.17
C ALA A 3 5.79 52.73 51.71
N SER A 4 5.52 51.95 52.74
CA SER A 4 6.42 50.94 53.29
C SER A 4 6.29 49.63 52.47
N ARG A 5 7.40 49.15 51.96
CA ARG A 5 7.55 47.82 51.33
C ARG A 5 7.72 46.79 52.43
N SER A 6 6.86 45.78 52.45
CA SER A 6 7.07 44.53 53.18
C SER A 6 7.35 43.40 52.17
N ARG A 7 8.51 42.75 52.33
CA ARG A 7 8.89 41.51 51.59
C ARG A 7 8.17 40.30 52.24
N PRO A 8 7.65 39.36 51.46
CA PRO A 8 7.29 38.05 52.03
C PRO A 8 8.48 37.09 51.96
N SER A 9 8.63 36.38 53.07
CA SER A 9 9.59 35.32 53.31
C SER A 9 9.32 34.08 52.45
N CYS A 10 10.39 33.52 51.87
CA CYS A 10 10.38 32.22 51.21
C CYS A 10 10.19 31.09 52.23
N LEU A 11 9.04 30.46 52.24
CA LEU A 11 8.85 29.11 52.79
C LEU A 11 9.22 28.09 51.72
N ARG A 12 10.35 27.40 51.88
CA ARG A 12 10.72 26.22 51.10
C ARG A 12 9.82 25.07 51.53
N GLY A 13 8.75 24.81 50.75
CA GLY A 13 8.00 23.59 50.86
C GLY A 13 8.78 22.46 50.18
N LEU A 14 9.23 21.48 50.94
CA LEU A 14 9.73 20.20 50.49
C LEU A 14 8.54 19.44 49.84
N ILE A 15 8.48 19.43 48.49
CA ILE A 15 7.57 18.52 47.77
C ILE A 15 8.31 17.19 47.71
N LEU A 16 7.92 16.25 48.56
CA LEU A 16 8.21 14.83 48.38
C LEU A 16 7.52 14.37 47.08
N PHE A 17 8.31 14.21 46.01
CA PHE A 17 7.89 13.42 44.88
C PHE A 17 7.85 11.95 45.33
N GLY A 18 6.68 11.50 45.75
CA GLY A 18 6.37 10.10 45.83
C GLY A 18 6.37 9.55 44.40
N SER A 19 7.43 8.86 44.04
CA SER A 19 7.49 8.03 42.85
C SER A 19 6.42 6.94 42.98
N LEU A 20 5.17 7.18 42.55
CA LEU A 20 4.31 6.10 42.19
C LEU A 20 4.98 5.42 40.99
N ALA A 21 5.70 4.34 41.25
CA ALA A 21 6.00 3.35 40.22
C ALA A 21 4.64 2.81 39.74
N ALA A 22 4.10 3.43 38.67
CA ALA A 22 3.05 2.81 37.91
C ALA A 22 3.63 1.47 37.42
N ALA A 23 3.18 0.38 38.02
CA ALA A 23 3.43 -0.95 37.49
C ALA A 23 2.94 -0.93 36.06
N THR A 24 3.84 -0.83 35.09
CA THR A 24 3.53 -0.96 33.68
C THR A 24 3.13 -2.40 33.48
N HIS A 25 1.82 -2.66 33.54
CA HIS A 25 1.29 -3.96 33.16
C HIS A 25 1.69 -4.17 31.69
N ALA A 26 2.35 -5.30 31.43
CA ALA A 26 2.71 -5.67 30.05
C ALA A 26 1.43 -5.64 29.18
N ALA A 27 1.50 -4.97 28.03
CA ALA A 27 0.34 -4.80 27.17
C ALA A 27 -0.22 -6.16 26.71
N SER A 28 -1.54 -6.30 26.78
CA SER A 28 -2.24 -7.53 26.31
C SER A 28 -2.01 -7.77 24.82
N PRO A 29 -2.08 -9.05 24.36
CA PRO A 29 -1.94 -9.40 22.96
C PRO A 29 -2.85 -8.56 22.05
N MET A 30 -2.27 -7.85 21.08
CA MET A 30 -2.99 -6.98 20.16
C MET A 30 -3.54 -7.80 18.99
N ILE A 31 -4.80 -8.15 19.06
CA ILE A 31 -5.54 -8.82 17.99
C ILE A 31 -6.55 -7.81 17.44
N GLN A 32 -6.20 -7.13 16.36
CA GLN A 32 -6.91 -5.94 15.87
C GLN A 32 -8.43 -6.15 15.71
N VAL A 33 -8.83 -7.28 15.14
CA VAL A 33 -10.26 -7.60 14.96
C VAL A 33 -10.96 -7.85 16.29
N PHE A 34 -10.27 -8.47 17.26
CA PHE A 34 -10.80 -8.63 18.61
C PHE A 34 -11.04 -7.27 19.27
N GLU A 35 -10.05 -6.39 19.19
CA GLU A 35 -10.13 -5.05 19.75
C GLU A 35 -11.26 -4.20 19.13
N ARG A 36 -11.48 -4.34 17.82
CA ARG A 36 -12.49 -3.57 17.09
C ARG A 36 -13.92 -4.07 17.29
N PHE A 37 -14.14 -5.39 17.36
CA PHE A 37 -15.48 -5.96 17.21
C PHE A 37 -15.92 -6.90 18.33
N HIS A 38 -15.00 -7.34 19.20
CA HIS A 38 -15.31 -8.33 20.22
C HIS A 38 -15.05 -7.82 21.65
N ARG A 39 -14.11 -6.89 21.84
CA ARG A 39 -13.75 -6.39 23.17
C ARG A 39 -14.93 -5.81 23.97
N SER A 40 -15.81 -5.10 23.33
CA SER A 40 -16.97 -4.44 23.93
C SER A 40 -18.29 -5.09 23.51
N ALA A 41 -18.25 -6.33 23.02
CA ALA A 41 -19.47 -7.04 22.59
C ALA A 41 -20.34 -7.37 23.81
N SER A 42 -21.63 -7.08 23.70
CA SER A 42 -22.66 -7.48 24.66
C SER A 42 -23.44 -8.72 24.19
N ASP A 43 -23.33 -9.10 22.93
CA ASP A 43 -23.94 -10.30 22.38
C ASP A 43 -23.09 -11.53 22.75
N PRO A 44 -23.65 -12.52 23.45
CA PRO A 44 -22.92 -13.71 23.85
C PRO A 44 -22.31 -14.49 22.69
N VAL A 45 -22.94 -14.51 21.51
CA VAL A 45 -22.40 -15.19 20.31
C VAL A 45 -21.17 -14.46 19.80
N VAL A 46 -21.22 -13.14 19.73
CA VAL A 46 -20.10 -12.30 19.28
C VAL A 46 -18.91 -12.41 20.26
N GLU A 47 -19.18 -12.52 21.56
CA GLU A 47 -18.15 -12.69 22.59
C GLU A 47 -17.47 -14.07 22.47
N VAL A 48 -18.25 -15.13 22.24
CA VAL A 48 -17.71 -16.48 22.00
C VAL A 48 -16.86 -16.51 20.71
N GLU A 49 -17.31 -15.88 19.63
CA GLU A 49 -16.50 -15.78 18.40
C GLU A 49 -15.19 -15.02 18.63
N GLY A 50 -15.21 -14.00 19.48
CA GLY A 50 -14.00 -13.30 19.93
C GLY A 50 -13.04 -14.22 20.68
N GLY A 51 -13.57 -15.07 21.57
CA GLY A 51 -12.80 -16.05 22.29
C GLY A 51 -12.20 -17.13 21.37
N LEU A 52 -12.93 -17.61 20.37
CA LEU A 52 -12.40 -18.53 19.34
C LEU A 52 -11.30 -17.88 18.51
N LEU A 53 -11.47 -16.62 18.15
CA LEU A 53 -10.42 -15.84 17.47
C LEU A 53 -9.15 -15.79 18.33
N LEU A 54 -9.28 -15.46 19.62
CA LEU A 54 -8.14 -15.47 20.56
C LEU A 54 -7.49 -16.83 20.67
N MET A 55 -8.28 -17.93 20.79
CA MET A 55 -7.74 -19.31 20.85
C MET A 55 -6.89 -19.63 19.62
N THR A 56 -7.34 -19.21 18.45
CA THR A 56 -6.61 -19.41 17.19
C THR A 56 -5.35 -18.54 17.18
N GLU A 57 -5.47 -17.26 17.53
CA GLU A 57 -4.38 -16.30 17.44
C GLU A 57 -3.25 -16.54 18.44
N LEU A 58 -3.60 -17.02 19.63
CA LEU A 58 -2.65 -17.44 20.66
C LEU A 58 -2.17 -18.89 20.45
N ASN A 59 -2.68 -19.58 19.42
CA ASN A 59 -2.34 -20.97 19.07
C ASN A 59 -2.56 -21.95 20.21
N CYS A 60 -3.68 -21.87 20.90
CA CYS A 60 -4.00 -22.76 22.03
C CYS A 60 -3.93 -24.23 21.63
N MET A 61 -4.35 -24.57 20.40
CA MET A 61 -4.32 -25.95 19.87
C MET A 61 -2.91 -26.45 19.56
N GLY A 62 -1.89 -25.61 19.61
CA GLY A 62 -0.49 -26.05 19.55
C GLY A 62 -0.04 -26.84 20.79
N CYS A 63 -0.71 -26.62 21.95
CA CYS A 63 -0.44 -27.29 23.22
C CYS A 63 -1.64 -28.07 23.76
N HIS A 64 -2.85 -27.79 23.28
CA HIS A 64 -4.09 -28.44 23.74
C HIS A 64 -4.70 -29.30 22.64
N ARG A 65 -5.49 -30.28 23.05
CA ARG A 65 -6.35 -31.07 22.17
C ARG A 65 -7.81 -30.92 22.60
N LEU A 66 -8.71 -31.21 21.71
CA LEU A 66 -10.13 -31.31 22.00
C LEU A 66 -10.56 -32.76 21.66
N SER A 67 -10.78 -33.59 22.70
CA SER A 67 -11.19 -34.98 22.52
C SER A 67 -12.68 -35.05 22.24
N THR A 68 -13.08 -34.72 21.03
CA THR A 68 -14.42 -35.04 20.51
C THR A 68 -14.27 -35.97 19.33
N PRO A 69 -14.86 -37.15 19.35
CA PRO A 69 -14.74 -38.11 18.26
C PRO A 69 -15.29 -37.53 16.96
N GLY A 70 -14.47 -37.52 15.92
CA GLY A 70 -14.90 -37.26 14.54
C GLY A 70 -14.84 -35.82 14.02
N GLN A 71 -14.33 -34.84 14.76
CA GLN A 71 -14.33 -33.46 14.31
C GLN A 71 -12.98 -32.76 14.50
N THR A 72 -12.18 -32.69 13.44
CA THR A 72 -11.16 -31.68 13.28
C THR A 72 -11.81 -30.44 12.66
N SER A 73 -12.26 -29.53 13.51
CA SER A 73 -12.85 -28.25 13.02
C SER A 73 -11.77 -27.29 12.56
N GLN A 74 -11.90 -26.75 11.36
CA GLN A 74 -11.05 -25.65 10.86
C GLN A 74 -11.10 -24.42 11.78
N ALA A 75 -12.15 -24.26 12.57
CA ALA A 75 -12.31 -23.15 13.52
C ALA A 75 -11.26 -23.14 14.63
N LEU A 76 -10.69 -24.30 14.98
CA LEU A 76 -9.64 -24.45 15.97
C LEU A 76 -8.40 -25.15 15.40
N ALA A 77 -8.13 -24.99 14.12
CA ALA A 77 -6.93 -25.54 13.51
C ALA A 77 -5.65 -24.97 14.16
N VAL A 78 -4.65 -25.83 14.30
CA VAL A 78 -3.31 -25.40 14.70
C VAL A 78 -2.79 -24.43 13.65
N LYS A 79 -2.26 -23.29 14.09
CA LYS A 79 -1.66 -22.33 13.16
C LYS A 79 -0.40 -22.90 12.51
N PRO A 80 -0.13 -22.57 11.24
CA PRO A 80 1.17 -22.82 10.64
C PRO A 80 2.27 -22.23 11.53
N ARG A 81 3.33 -23.02 11.75
CA ARG A 81 4.42 -22.63 12.65
C ARG A 81 5.31 -21.56 11.99
N LEU A 82 5.72 -20.58 12.78
CA LEU A 82 6.62 -19.53 12.32
C LEU A 82 8.04 -20.07 12.14
N SER A 83 8.69 -19.74 11.01
CA SER A 83 10.06 -20.17 10.74
C SER A 83 11.08 -19.33 11.51
N LEU A 84 11.92 -20.00 12.29
CA LEU A 84 13.10 -19.46 12.94
C LEU A 84 14.41 -19.90 12.29
N ALA A 85 14.35 -20.64 11.16
CA ALA A 85 15.54 -21.17 10.48
C ALA A 85 16.58 -20.10 10.13
N GLU A 86 16.14 -18.87 9.83
CA GLU A 86 17.00 -17.74 9.48
C GLU A 86 16.97 -16.62 10.55
N VAL A 87 16.63 -16.94 11.80
CA VAL A 87 16.46 -15.91 12.84
C VAL A 87 17.77 -15.22 13.21
N GLY A 88 18.90 -15.96 13.22
CA GLY A 88 20.23 -15.39 13.47
C GLY A 88 20.75 -14.49 12.35
N SER A 89 20.16 -14.58 11.16
CA SER A 89 20.44 -13.63 10.07
C SER A 89 19.63 -12.34 10.19
N ARG A 90 18.58 -12.35 11.01
CA ARG A 90 17.64 -11.22 11.16
C ARG A 90 17.88 -10.40 12.40
N LEU A 91 18.25 -11.03 13.51
CA LEU A 91 18.35 -10.41 14.83
C LEU A 91 19.69 -10.75 15.49
N SER A 92 20.21 -9.83 16.28
CA SER A 92 21.38 -10.10 17.12
C SER A 92 21.03 -11.05 18.28
N GLU A 93 22.05 -11.73 18.83
CA GLU A 93 21.89 -12.64 19.97
C GLU A 93 21.27 -11.90 21.18
N GLU A 94 21.67 -10.66 21.43
CA GLU A 94 21.13 -9.82 22.51
C GLU A 94 19.66 -9.48 22.32
N ALA A 95 19.25 -9.16 21.07
CA ALA A 95 17.84 -8.89 20.75
C ALA A 95 16.97 -10.15 20.91
N ILE A 96 17.49 -11.32 20.53
CA ILE A 96 16.81 -12.60 20.71
C ILE A 96 16.69 -12.89 22.22
N ALA A 97 17.77 -12.76 23.00
CA ALA A 97 17.75 -13.04 24.44
C ALA A 97 16.74 -12.15 25.18
N SER A 98 16.75 -10.85 24.90
CA SER A 98 15.82 -9.88 25.49
C SER A 98 14.37 -10.24 25.16
N PHE A 99 14.09 -10.53 23.89
CA PHE A 99 12.73 -10.86 23.46
C PHE A 99 12.23 -12.19 24.02
N VAL A 100 13.07 -13.20 24.11
CA VAL A 100 12.68 -14.52 24.67
C VAL A 100 12.45 -14.42 26.18
N LEU A 101 13.23 -13.57 26.88
CA LEU A 101 13.11 -13.37 28.33
C LEU A 101 11.80 -12.64 28.69
N ALA A 102 11.49 -11.55 27.99
CA ALA A 102 10.40 -10.64 28.31
C ALA A 102 9.61 -10.22 27.04
N PRO A 103 8.88 -11.15 26.37
CA PRO A 103 8.28 -10.88 25.06
C PRO A 103 7.34 -9.68 25.04
N ALA A 104 6.49 -9.52 26.05
CA ALA A 104 5.50 -8.46 26.13
C ALA A 104 6.07 -7.09 26.50
N GLU A 105 7.26 -7.05 27.13
CA GLU A 105 7.99 -5.81 27.41
C GLU A 105 8.73 -5.31 26.17
N VAL A 106 9.42 -6.22 25.47
CA VAL A 106 10.19 -5.91 24.25
C VAL A 106 9.27 -5.62 23.07
N LYS A 107 8.14 -6.34 22.99
CA LYS A 107 7.12 -6.14 21.97
C LYS A 107 5.74 -6.07 22.61
N PRO A 108 5.32 -4.91 23.13
CA PRO A 108 3.97 -4.74 23.67
C PRO A 108 2.90 -5.20 22.67
N GLY A 109 1.92 -5.96 23.13
CA GLY A 109 0.87 -6.53 22.26
C GLY A 109 1.26 -7.82 21.50
N THR A 110 2.40 -8.44 21.81
CA THR A 110 2.78 -9.73 21.22
C THR A 110 1.87 -10.87 21.69
N ALA A 111 1.58 -11.83 20.77
CA ALA A 111 0.93 -13.07 21.09
C ALA A 111 1.90 -14.15 21.63
N MET A 112 3.22 -13.89 21.60
CA MET A 112 4.22 -14.81 22.14
C MET A 112 4.18 -14.80 23.67
N PRO A 113 3.94 -15.94 24.35
CA PRO A 113 3.96 -16.02 25.79
C PRO A 113 5.39 -16.04 26.34
N ALA A 114 5.56 -15.64 27.59
CA ALA A 114 6.79 -15.91 28.33
C ALA A 114 6.79 -17.38 28.80
N VAL A 115 7.87 -18.08 28.44
CA VAL A 115 8.07 -19.52 28.78
C VAL A 115 9.44 -19.77 29.40
N VAL A 116 10.28 -18.74 29.48
CA VAL A 116 11.65 -18.78 29.99
C VAL A 116 11.68 -18.21 31.39
N ALA A 117 12.36 -18.91 32.29
CA ALA A 117 12.36 -18.54 33.72
C ALA A 117 13.57 -17.68 34.16
N SER A 118 14.62 -17.63 33.35
CA SER A 118 15.87 -16.94 33.75
C SER A 118 16.64 -16.38 32.55
N SER A 119 17.45 -15.35 32.81
CA SER A 119 18.37 -14.75 31.85
C SER A 119 19.39 -15.78 31.30
N ARG A 120 19.77 -16.77 32.11
CA ARG A 120 20.67 -17.85 31.64
C ARG A 120 20.02 -18.70 30.57
N GLU A 121 18.75 -19.14 30.78
CA GLU A 121 18.00 -19.89 29.76
C GLU A 121 17.76 -19.05 28.50
N ALA A 122 17.41 -17.78 28.66
CA ALA A 122 17.23 -16.85 27.54
C ALA A 122 18.51 -16.71 26.72
N GLN A 123 19.67 -16.59 27.37
CA GLN A 123 20.97 -16.51 26.70
C GLN A 123 21.33 -17.80 25.97
N ALA A 124 21.09 -18.98 26.57
CA ALA A 124 21.35 -20.26 25.92
C ALA A 124 20.47 -20.46 24.67
N LEU A 125 19.18 -20.13 24.77
CA LEU A 125 18.25 -20.13 23.64
C LEU A 125 18.70 -19.15 22.55
N ALA A 126 19.10 -17.93 22.93
CA ALA A 126 19.58 -16.92 21.99
C ALA A 126 20.84 -17.36 21.26
N THR A 127 21.80 -17.99 21.96
CA THR A 127 23.00 -18.56 21.33
C THR A 127 22.66 -19.62 20.29
N TYR A 128 21.72 -20.54 20.61
CA TYR A 128 21.25 -21.53 19.64
C TYR A 128 20.55 -20.86 18.46
N LEU A 129 19.59 -19.97 18.69
CA LEU A 129 18.82 -19.32 17.64
C LEU A 129 19.68 -18.39 16.77
N ALA A 130 20.66 -17.70 17.37
CA ALA A 130 21.60 -16.85 16.62
C ALA A 130 22.59 -17.69 15.76
N SER A 131 22.78 -18.97 16.07
CA SER A 131 23.57 -19.89 15.25
C SER A 131 22.85 -20.33 13.96
N LEU A 132 21.51 -20.14 13.90
CA LEU A 132 20.70 -20.47 12.73
C LEU A 132 20.74 -19.35 11.70
N GLY A 133 20.78 -19.73 10.45
CA GLY A 133 20.71 -18.82 9.31
C GLY A 133 21.99 -18.68 8.53
N SER A 134 21.86 -18.03 7.39
CA SER A 134 22.90 -17.79 6.39
C SER A 134 23.17 -16.29 6.25
N PRO A 135 24.34 -15.87 5.74
CA PRO A 135 24.55 -14.47 5.39
C PRO A 135 23.47 -13.95 4.45
N VAL A 136 22.88 -12.82 4.77
CA VAL A 136 21.86 -12.19 3.95
C VAL A 136 22.56 -11.42 2.83
N GLU A 137 22.12 -11.66 1.60
CA GLU A 137 22.60 -10.90 0.44
C GLU A 137 22.23 -9.42 0.60
N ALA A 138 23.18 -8.55 0.27
CA ALA A 138 23.03 -7.11 0.40
C ALA A 138 21.86 -6.57 -0.43
N VAL A 139 21.22 -5.54 0.07
CA VAL A 139 20.14 -4.79 -0.58
C VAL A 139 20.52 -3.30 -0.67
N PRO A 140 19.85 -2.50 -1.48
CA PRO A 140 20.02 -1.04 -1.47
C PRO A 140 19.83 -0.46 -0.07
N LYS A 141 20.49 0.66 0.22
CA LYS A 141 20.33 1.36 1.51
C LYS A 141 18.91 1.86 1.75
N GLY A 142 18.18 2.11 0.68
CA GLY A 142 16.84 2.67 0.70
C GLY A 142 16.79 4.17 1.03
N SER A 143 15.68 4.79 0.67
CA SER A 143 15.34 6.18 0.94
C SER A 143 14.27 6.25 2.02
N ILE A 144 14.55 6.96 3.11
CA ILE A 144 13.59 7.17 4.22
C ILE A 144 12.31 7.84 3.70
N ASP A 145 12.42 8.86 2.83
CA ASP A 145 11.27 9.60 2.31
C ASP A 145 10.40 8.76 1.36
N GLN A 146 11.02 7.94 0.51
CA GLN A 146 10.30 6.99 -0.33
C GLN A 146 9.61 5.93 0.55
N GLY A 147 10.36 5.37 1.51
CA GLY A 147 9.82 4.38 2.45
C GLY A 147 8.64 4.91 3.26
N ARG A 148 8.71 6.19 3.70
CA ARG A 148 7.59 6.86 4.35
C ARG A 148 6.35 6.90 3.45
N ARG A 149 6.50 7.30 2.19
CA ARG A 149 5.39 7.33 1.22
C ARG A 149 4.81 5.94 0.99
N ILE A 150 5.65 4.96 0.68
CA ILE A 150 5.23 3.58 0.41
C ILE A 150 4.49 3.00 1.62
N TYR A 151 5.05 3.13 2.82
CA TYR A 151 4.44 2.61 4.06
C TYR A 151 3.01 3.14 4.28
N HIS A 152 2.76 4.42 3.97
CA HIS A 152 1.44 5.03 4.17
C HIS A 152 0.48 4.75 3.02
N GLN A 153 0.95 4.59 1.79
CA GLN A 153 0.10 4.48 0.60
C GLN A 153 -0.25 3.06 0.19
N VAL A 154 0.67 2.08 0.35
CA VAL A 154 0.41 0.71 -0.14
C VAL A 154 -0.51 -0.12 0.75
N GLY A 155 -0.89 0.40 1.95
CA GLY A 155 -1.85 -0.25 2.85
C GLY A 155 -1.29 -0.76 4.16
N CYS A 156 0.01 -0.57 4.49
CA CYS A 156 0.58 -0.99 5.78
C CYS A 156 -0.15 -0.38 6.97
N VAL A 157 -0.57 0.88 6.83
CA VAL A 157 -1.33 1.62 7.86
C VAL A 157 -2.75 1.11 8.10
N ALA A 158 -3.26 0.17 7.31
CA ALA A 158 -4.52 -0.50 7.64
C ALA A 158 -4.40 -1.35 8.92
N CYS A 159 -3.21 -1.92 9.17
CA CYS A 159 -2.94 -2.79 10.31
C CYS A 159 -1.95 -2.16 11.31
N HIS A 160 -0.96 -1.41 10.83
CA HIS A 160 0.07 -0.78 11.65
C HIS A 160 -0.23 0.69 11.91
N ALA A 161 0.32 1.25 12.99
CA ALA A 161 0.16 2.66 13.27
C ALA A 161 0.85 3.51 12.19
N PRO A 162 0.23 4.61 11.72
CA PRO A 162 0.92 5.58 10.90
C PRO A 162 2.09 6.22 11.66
N GLY A 163 3.11 6.69 10.94
CA GLY A 163 4.21 7.41 11.54
C GLY A 163 3.78 8.78 12.06
N ALA A 164 4.33 9.21 13.18
CA ALA A 164 4.07 10.53 13.75
C ALA A 164 4.51 11.68 12.80
N ASP A 165 5.46 11.39 11.91
CA ASP A 165 6.00 12.29 10.90
C ASP A 165 5.16 12.38 9.60
N ALA A 166 4.06 11.63 9.55
CA ALA A 166 3.11 11.66 8.43
C ALA A 166 1.67 11.78 8.97
N PRO A 167 1.34 12.88 9.66
CA PRO A 167 -0.04 13.12 10.10
C PRO A 167 -0.94 13.29 8.88
N LEU A 168 -2.18 12.81 8.98
CA LEU A 168 -3.19 13.11 7.98
C LEU A 168 -3.37 14.62 7.84
N PRO A 169 -3.54 15.13 6.62
CA PRO A 169 -3.98 16.51 6.44
C PRO A 169 -5.28 16.70 7.23
N SER A 170 -5.33 17.75 8.05
CA SER A 170 -6.56 18.10 8.76
C SER A 170 -7.61 18.52 7.73
N VAL A 171 -8.64 17.72 7.55
CA VAL A 171 -9.81 18.13 6.77
C VAL A 171 -10.65 19.02 7.68
N ALA A 172 -10.91 20.25 7.23
CA ALA A 172 -11.70 21.22 8.01
C ALA A 172 -13.05 20.60 8.40
N GLY A 173 -13.32 20.52 9.70
CA GLY A 173 -14.55 19.96 10.25
C GLY A 173 -14.52 18.48 10.65
N ILE A 174 -13.42 17.77 10.40
CA ILE A 174 -13.23 16.40 10.91
C ILE A 174 -12.26 16.47 12.08
N ALA A 175 -12.70 15.97 13.25
CA ALA A 175 -11.82 15.86 14.41
C ALA A 175 -10.55 15.02 14.05
N PRO A 176 -9.37 15.37 14.57
CA PRO A 176 -8.19 14.57 14.37
C PRO A 176 -8.48 13.11 14.79
N PRO A 177 -7.91 12.12 14.09
CA PRO A 177 -8.17 10.72 14.39
C PRO A 177 -7.87 10.44 15.86
N SER A 178 -8.80 9.75 16.52
CA SER A 178 -8.60 9.30 17.89
C SER A 178 -7.29 8.48 17.96
N PRO A 179 -6.41 8.76 18.92
CA PRO A 179 -5.17 7.99 19.09
C PRO A 179 -5.40 6.51 19.44
N THR A 180 -6.65 6.08 19.53
CA THR A 180 -7.06 4.77 20.05
C THR A 180 -7.39 3.73 18.98
N VAL A 181 -7.06 3.97 17.70
CA VAL A 181 -7.26 2.93 16.67
C VAL A 181 -6.33 1.74 16.94
N PRO A 182 -6.88 0.53 17.18
CA PRO A 182 -6.07 -0.65 17.45
C PRO A 182 -5.07 -0.90 16.32
N SER A 183 -3.80 -0.96 16.64
CA SER A 183 -2.71 -1.09 15.68
C SER A 183 -1.79 -2.22 16.07
N VAL A 184 -1.45 -3.08 15.12
CA VAL A 184 -0.46 -4.14 15.33
C VAL A 184 0.93 -3.52 15.52
N PRO A 185 1.62 -3.77 16.64
CA PRO A 185 2.95 -3.18 16.89
C PRO A 185 3.98 -3.65 15.86
N LEU A 186 4.82 -2.73 15.38
CA LEU A 186 5.96 -3.06 14.51
C LEU A 186 7.04 -3.87 15.27
N GLY A 187 7.16 -3.62 16.57
CA GLY A 187 7.97 -4.41 17.49
C GLY A 187 9.45 -4.46 17.13
N LEU A 188 9.91 -5.63 16.68
CA LEU A 188 11.33 -5.89 16.43
C LEU A 188 11.89 -5.31 15.14
N ALA A 189 11.10 -4.59 14.33
CA ALA A 189 11.56 -4.06 13.03
C ALA A 189 12.82 -3.19 13.18
N ALA A 190 12.92 -2.42 14.25
CA ALA A 190 14.08 -1.59 14.54
C ALA A 190 15.37 -2.40 14.85
N HIS A 191 15.23 -3.63 15.32
CA HIS A 191 16.35 -4.51 15.69
C HIS A 191 16.77 -5.47 14.59
N TYR A 192 16.00 -5.54 13.47
CA TYR A 192 16.36 -6.38 12.34
C TYR A 192 17.60 -5.86 11.62
N ASP A 193 18.42 -6.78 11.08
CA ASP A 193 19.33 -6.42 10.01
C ASP A 193 18.55 -5.78 8.84
N HIS A 194 19.12 -4.75 8.22
CA HIS A 194 18.44 -3.99 7.18
C HIS A 194 18.06 -4.85 5.97
N ALA A 195 19.01 -5.65 5.49
CA ALA A 195 18.77 -6.51 4.33
C ALA A 195 17.76 -7.61 4.67
N ALA A 196 17.83 -8.16 5.88
CA ALA A 196 16.89 -9.16 6.36
C ALA A 196 15.49 -8.58 6.53
N LEU A 197 15.34 -7.34 7.00
CA LEU A 197 14.05 -6.67 7.07
C LEU A 197 13.45 -6.43 5.69
N ALA A 198 14.24 -5.93 4.74
CA ALA A 198 13.78 -5.72 3.37
C ALA A 198 13.30 -7.03 2.73
N ARG A 199 14.05 -8.13 2.87
CA ARG A 199 13.65 -9.45 2.38
C ARG A 199 12.40 -10.00 3.06
N PHE A 200 12.27 -9.79 4.37
CA PHE A 200 11.03 -10.11 5.10
C PHE A 200 9.83 -9.32 4.55
N LEU A 201 10.00 -8.05 4.20
CA LEU A 201 8.91 -7.23 3.64
C LEU A 201 8.50 -7.65 2.22
N ILE A 202 9.41 -8.23 1.43
CA ILE A 202 9.10 -8.81 0.11
C ILE A 202 8.27 -10.08 0.28
N ASP A 203 8.74 -11.01 1.10
CA ASP A 203 8.09 -12.30 1.33
C ASP A 203 7.93 -12.60 2.83
N PRO A 204 6.95 -11.97 3.50
CA PRO A 204 6.67 -12.26 4.89
C PRO A 204 6.13 -13.69 5.11
N LEU A 205 5.55 -14.31 4.07
CA LEU A 205 4.96 -15.66 4.17
C LEU A 205 6.02 -16.75 4.34
N ALA A 206 7.22 -16.55 3.85
CA ALA A 206 8.34 -17.47 4.10
C ALA A 206 8.68 -17.60 5.60
N VAL A 207 8.46 -16.54 6.39
CA VAL A 207 8.69 -16.54 7.84
C VAL A 207 7.38 -16.77 8.61
N ARG A 208 6.27 -16.26 8.09
CA ARG A 208 4.94 -16.26 8.70
C ARG A 208 3.91 -16.90 7.79
N PRO A 209 3.96 -18.22 7.60
CA PRO A 209 3.02 -18.93 6.72
C PRO A 209 1.57 -18.88 7.24
N ASP A 210 1.35 -18.39 8.46
CA ASP A 210 0.01 -18.15 9.01
C ASP A 210 -0.77 -17.02 8.29
N GLY A 211 -0.13 -16.24 7.39
CA GLY A 211 -0.75 -15.25 6.55
C GLY A 211 -1.16 -13.94 7.24
N ARG A 212 -0.93 -13.78 8.55
CA ARG A 212 -1.31 -12.55 9.27
C ARG A 212 -0.52 -11.31 8.86
N MET A 213 0.70 -11.48 8.40
CA MET A 213 1.48 -10.47 7.69
C MET A 213 1.57 -10.95 6.24
N PRO A 214 0.61 -10.57 5.37
CA PRO A 214 0.61 -11.00 3.98
C PRO A 214 1.63 -10.22 3.14
N SER A 215 1.97 -10.74 1.96
CA SER A 215 2.87 -10.05 1.04
C SER A 215 2.15 -8.89 0.34
N SER A 216 2.70 -7.69 0.43
CA SER A 216 2.18 -6.49 -0.24
C SER A 216 2.73 -6.32 -1.68
N GLY A 217 3.52 -7.27 -2.18
CA GLY A 217 4.10 -7.23 -3.53
C GLY A 217 5.07 -6.05 -3.71
N LEU A 218 5.92 -5.82 -2.72
CA LEU A 218 6.96 -4.79 -2.80
C LEU A 218 8.10 -5.27 -3.69
N SER A 219 8.69 -4.37 -4.49
CA SER A 219 9.97 -4.61 -5.15
C SER A 219 11.11 -4.61 -4.12
N LEU A 220 12.31 -5.01 -4.54
CA LEU A 220 13.48 -4.99 -3.67
C LEU A 220 13.83 -3.56 -3.21
N GLU A 221 13.73 -2.60 -4.11
CA GLU A 221 13.96 -1.18 -3.83
C GLU A 221 12.90 -0.63 -2.87
N GLU A 222 11.62 -0.86 -3.14
CA GLU A 222 10.52 -0.45 -2.28
C GLU A 222 10.63 -1.05 -0.87
N ALA A 223 11.01 -2.31 -0.77
CA ALA A 223 11.19 -2.98 0.51
C ALA A 223 12.40 -2.42 1.29
N ALA A 224 13.49 -2.09 0.60
CA ALA A 224 14.65 -1.43 1.20
C ALA A 224 14.29 -0.01 1.69
N ASP A 225 13.51 0.74 0.91
CA ASP A 225 13.02 2.07 1.29
C ASP A 225 12.16 2.00 2.56
N VAL A 226 11.19 1.07 2.61
CA VAL A 226 10.35 0.86 3.80
C VAL A 226 11.18 0.41 5.00
N ALA A 227 12.16 -0.47 4.81
CA ALA A 227 13.07 -0.89 5.88
C ALA A 227 13.87 0.30 6.43
N ALA A 228 14.40 1.18 5.56
CA ALA A 228 15.11 2.39 5.96
C ALA A 228 14.19 3.33 6.77
N TYR A 229 12.94 3.49 6.33
CA TYR A 229 11.95 4.29 7.06
C TYR A 229 11.63 3.74 8.45
N LEU A 230 11.38 2.43 8.56
CA LEU A 230 11.05 1.78 9.83
C LEU A 230 12.22 1.83 10.83
N GLN A 231 13.44 1.97 10.34
CA GLN A 231 14.66 2.00 11.11
C GLN A 231 15.24 3.41 11.35
N ARG A 232 14.57 4.48 10.90
CA ARG A 232 15.09 5.84 10.87
C ARG A 232 15.48 6.43 12.24
N GLU A 233 14.79 6.01 13.29
CA GLU A 233 14.98 6.57 14.64
C GLU A 233 15.97 5.78 15.49
N ASP A 234 16.29 4.56 15.11
CA ASP A 234 17.15 3.68 15.90
C ASP A 234 18.59 3.65 15.35
N LYS A 235 19.55 3.96 16.22
CA LYS A 235 20.99 3.91 15.94
C LYS A 235 21.64 2.62 16.46
N ALA A 236 20.87 1.62 16.87
CA ALA A 236 21.40 0.37 17.40
C ALA A 236 22.33 -0.32 16.40
N ASP A 237 23.38 -0.97 16.89
CA ASP A 237 24.20 -1.88 16.08
C ASP A 237 23.36 -3.10 15.69
N ARG A 238 22.85 -3.08 14.45
CA ARG A 238 21.93 -4.08 13.91
C ARG A 238 22.63 -5.24 13.23
N ALA A 239 23.95 -5.17 13.08
CA ALA A 239 24.69 -6.22 12.44
C ALA A 239 24.50 -7.54 13.22
N PRO A 240 23.92 -8.58 12.59
CA PRO A 240 23.84 -9.87 13.23
C PRO A 240 25.26 -10.38 13.46
N LYS A 241 25.73 -10.29 14.69
CA LYS A 241 26.97 -10.92 15.09
C LYS A 241 26.67 -12.40 15.18
N ARG A 242 27.01 -13.10 14.13
CA ARG A 242 26.90 -14.57 14.11
C ARG A 242 27.65 -15.09 15.30
N SER A 243 26.94 -15.67 16.26
CA SER A 243 27.57 -16.33 17.39
C SER A 243 28.33 -17.55 16.87
N VAL A 244 29.66 -17.47 16.84
CA VAL A 244 30.51 -18.65 16.77
C VAL A 244 30.46 -19.29 18.16
N GLY A 245 29.23 -19.65 18.58
CA GLY A 245 28.94 -20.08 19.93
C GLY A 245 29.69 -21.36 20.27
N GLN A 246 30.00 -21.50 21.54
CA GLN A 246 30.54 -22.74 22.07
C GLN A 246 29.52 -23.87 21.79
N PRO A 247 29.90 -25.00 21.15
CA PRO A 247 28.97 -26.08 20.78
C PRO A 247 28.10 -26.56 21.94
N ALA A 248 28.63 -26.56 23.18
CA ALA A 248 27.89 -26.92 24.37
C ALA A 248 26.70 -25.98 24.67
N LYS A 249 26.85 -24.67 24.48
CA LYS A 249 25.77 -23.70 24.69
C LYS A 249 24.71 -23.80 23.59
N ILE A 250 25.10 -24.06 22.35
CA ILE A 250 24.17 -24.33 21.24
C ILE A 250 23.33 -25.57 21.57
N ALA A 251 23.96 -26.65 22.04
CA ALA A 251 23.26 -27.87 22.44
C ALA A 251 22.31 -27.65 23.63
N GLU A 252 22.75 -26.87 24.66
CA GLU A 252 21.88 -26.47 25.77
C GLU A 252 20.66 -25.66 25.26
N GLY A 253 20.89 -24.66 24.41
CA GLY A 253 19.81 -23.84 23.84
C GLY A 253 18.83 -24.64 23.01
N ARG A 254 19.32 -25.58 22.18
CA ARG A 254 18.48 -26.52 21.41
C ARG A 254 17.64 -27.41 22.33
N SER A 255 18.23 -27.93 23.39
CA SER A 255 17.49 -28.74 24.38
C SER A 255 16.38 -27.91 25.08
N LEU A 256 16.67 -26.64 25.40
CA LEU A 256 15.69 -25.72 25.97
C LEU A 256 14.57 -25.41 24.96
N PHE A 257 14.89 -25.20 23.69
CA PHE A 257 13.92 -24.96 22.63
C PHE A 257 12.86 -26.09 22.55
N LEU A 258 13.31 -27.33 22.66
CA LEU A 258 12.42 -28.50 22.69
C LEU A 258 11.66 -28.59 24.01
N SER A 259 12.37 -28.53 25.14
CA SER A 259 11.79 -28.79 26.48
C SER A 259 10.89 -27.67 27.00
N ARG A 260 11.05 -26.43 26.53
CA ARG A 260 10.19 -25.29 26.83
C ARG A 260 8.97 -25.20 25.92
N GLY A 261 8.85 -26.09 24.92
CA GLY A 261 7.69 -26.18 24.02
C GLY A 261 7.65 -25.14 22.92
N CYS A 262 8.80 -24.51 22.58
CA CYS A 262 8.87 -23.51 21.50
C CYS A 262 8.40 -24.12 20.16
N VAL A 263 8.62 -25.42 19.96
CA VAL A 263 8.18 -26.18 18.78
C VAL A 263 6.67 -26.23 18.58
N ALA A 264 5.86 -25.89 19.57
CA ALA A 264 4.41 -25.77 19.40
C ALA A 264 4.02 -24.65 18.43
N CYS A 265 4.84 -23.58 18.36
CA CYS A 265 4.59 -22.40 17.55
C CYS A 265 5.68 -22.11 16.51
N HIS A 266 6.86 -22.70 16.65
CA HIS A 266 8.02 -22.38 15.84
C HIS A 266 8.63 -23.62 15.18
N VAL A 267 9.23 -23.43 14.00
CA VAL A 267 10.09 -24.37 13.30
C VAL A 267 11.49 -23.77 13.25
N ALA A 268 12.50 -24.53 13.64
CA ALA A 268 13.92 -24.17 13.50
C ALA A 268 14.62 -25.16 12.55
N ASP A 269 15.65 -25.86 13.01
CA ASP A 269 16.41 -26.85 12.23
C ASP A 269 16.09 -28.31 12.61
N GLU A 270 15.04 -28.51 13.42
CA GLU A 270 14.71 -29.85 13.91
C GLU A 270 14.11 -30.73 12.80
N PRO A 271 14.53 -32.03 12.73
CA PRO A 271 13.88 -33.03 11.90
C PRO A 271 12.39 -33.16 12.26
N ALA A 272 11.54 -33.32 11.27
CA ALA A 272 10.08 -33.46 11.45
C ALA A 272 9.70 -34.58 12.45
N ALA A 273 10.49 -35.64 12.53
CA ALA A 273 10.30 -36.73 13.49
C ALA A 273 10.42 -36.30 14.97
N LEU A 274 11.28 -35.32 15.28
CA LEU A 274 11.42 -34.79 16.65
C LEU A 274 10.25 -33.92 17.06
N LEU A 275 9.59 -33.28 16.10
CA LEU A 275 8.46 -32.40 16.34
C LEU A 275 7.23 -33.12 16.86
N SER A 276 7.11 -34.45 16.61
CA SER A 276 6.00 -35.27 17.06
C SER A 276 6.20 -35.84 18.49
N HIS A 277 7.44 -35.92 18.97
CA HIS A 277 7.78 -36.61 20.25
C HIS A 277 8.01 -35.66 21.44
N THR A 278 8.18 -34.36 21.18
CA THR A 278 8.54 -33.38 22.22
C THR A 278 7.38 -32.49 22.67
N ALA A 279 6.18 -32.76 22.17
CA ALA A 279 4.99 -32.02 22.62
C ALA A 279 4.77 -32.28 24.12
N MET A 280 4.62 -31.19 24.90
CA MET A 280 4.09 -31.32 26.27
C MET A 280 2.81 -32.15 26.21
N PRO A 281 2.53 -33.01 27.21
CA PRO A 281 1.31 -33.80 27.19
C PRO A 281 0.11 -32.89 26.98
N ALA A 282 -0.57 -33.05 25.86
CA ALA A 282 -1.66 -32.18 25.45
C ALA A 282 -2.79 -32.29 26.46
N VAL A 283 -3.01 -31.20 27.23
CA VAL A 283 -4.16 -31.15 28.15
C VAL A 283 -5.41 -30.97 27.29
N ASP A 284 -6.41 -31.85 27.56
CA ASP A 284 -7.65 -31.79 26.83
C ASP A 284 -8.49 -30.58 27.26
N LEU A 285 -8.87 -29.73 26.31
CA LEU A 285 -9.73 -28.59 26.57
C LEU A 285 -11.11 -29.01 27.13
N ALA A 286 -11.57 -30.22 26.84
CA ALA A 286 -12.82 -30.73 27.41
C ALA A 286 -12.79 -30.79 28.95
N THR A 287 -11.61 -31.06 29.55
CA THR A 287 -11.43 -31.22 30.99
C THR A 287 -10.51 -30.18 31.65
N ALA A 288 -9.88 -29.32 30.88
CA ALA A 288 -8.95 -28.31 31.38
C ALA A 288 -9.61 -27.34 32.38
N SER A 289 -8.90 -26.97 33.44
CA SER A 289 -9.39 -25.93 34.37
C SER A 289 -9.43 -24.60 33.68
N LEU A 290 -10.47 -23.81 33.90
CA LEU A 290 -10.63 -22.44 33.36
C LEU A 290 -9.98 -21.39 34.27
N ASP A 291 -9.61 -21.72 35.49
CA ASP A 291 -9.06 -20.82 36.50
C ASP A 291 -7.57 -21.09 36.80
N ARG A 292 -6.98 -22.07 36.13
CA ARG A 292 -5.58 -22.48 36.31
C ARG A 292 -4.82 -22.43 34.99
N GLY A 293 -3.52 -22.72 35.05
CA GLY A 293 -2.67 -22.73 33.87
C GLY A 293 -2.60 -21.36 33.17
N CYS A 294 -2.68 -21.33 31.85
CA CYS A 294 -2.52 -20.11 31.03
C CYS A 294 -3.63 -19.07 31.26
N LEU A 295 -4.80 -19.48 31.77
CA LEU A 295 -5.94 -18.60 32.04
C LEU A 295 -5.96 -18.05 33.47
N ALA A 296 -5.06 -18.50 34.36
CA ALA A 296 -4.88 -17.92 35.68
C ALA A 296 -4.36 -16.48 35.57
N GLU A 297 -4.71 -15.65 36.52
CA GLU A 297 -4.13 -14.30 36.64
C GLU A 297 -2.61 -14.36 36.82
N LYS A 298 -2.17 -15.32 37.65
CA LYS A 298 -0.76 -15.66 37.87
C LYS A 298 -0.52 -17.13 37.53
N PRO A 299 -0.14 -17.45 36.27
CA PRO A 299 0.18 -18.81 35.87
C PRO A 299 1.30 -19.41 36.74
N ALA A 300 1.14 -20.66 37.17
CA ALA A 300 2.11 -21.35 37.99
C ALA A 300 2.80 -22.49 37.24
N GLY A 301 3.99 -22.88 37.68
CA GLY A 301 4.75 -24.00 37.15
C GLY A 301 5.29 -23.71 35.73
N ARG A 302 5.00 -24.63 34.79
CA ARG A 302 5.46 -24.58 33.40
C ARG A 302 4.43 -23.97 32.41
N ALA A 303 3.32 -23.46 32.93
CA ALA A 303 2.29 -22.89 32.06
C ALA A 303 2.82 -21.64 31.35
N PRO A 304 2.65 -21.49 30.04
CA PRO A 304 2.99 -20.28 29.32
C PRO A 304 2.26 -19.05 29.88
N VAL A 305 2.98 -17.95 30.06
CA VAL A 305 2.44 -16.69 30.59
C VAL A 305 2.08 -15.78 29.43
N PHE A 306 0.81 -15.75 29.06
CA PHE A 306 0.27 -14.74 28.16
C PHE A 306 -0.12 -13.51 28.96
N SER A 307 0.22 -12.31 28.48
CA SER A 307 -0.15 -11.04 29.11
C SER A 307 -1.63 -10.69 28.86
N LEU A 308 -2.54 -11.65 29.12
CA LEU A 308 -3.97 -11.45 28.90
C LEU A 308 -4.56 -10.43 29.88
N ASP A 309 -5.43 -9.57 29.41
CA ASP A 309 -6.33 -8.80 30.28
C ASP A 309 -7.59 -9.60 30.62
N GLU A 310 -8.43 -9.08 31.51
CA GLU A 310 -9.61 -9.83 32.00
C GLU A 310 -10.69 -10.00 30.91
N VAL A 311 -10.82 -9.05 29.98
CA VAL A 311 -11.75 -9.17 28.85
C VAL A 311 -11.35 -10.33 27.96
N GLN A 312 -10.06 -10.44 27.64
CA GLN A 312 -9.53 -11.55 26.83
C GLN A 312 -9.65 -12.89 27.56
N ARG A 313 -9.37 -12.94 28.88
CA ARG A 313 -9.58 -14.16 29.68
C ARG A 313 -11.04 -14.58 29.71
N SER A 314 -11.95 -13.64 29.92
CA SER A 314 -13.40 -13.90 29.94
C SER A 314 -13.86 -14.48 28.60
N ALA A 315 -13.48 -13.84 27.48
CA ALA A 315 -13.83 -14.33 26.15
C ALA A 315 -13.28 -15.74 25.89
N LEU A 316 -12.04 -16.03 26.29
CA LEU A 316 -11.45 -17.37 26.19
C LEU A 316 -12.19 -18.40 27.02
N ARG A 317 -12.52 -18.09 28.28
CA ARG A 317 -13.29 -18.99 29.16
C ARG A 317 -14.66 -19.31 28.56
N ARG A 318 -15.39 -18.30 28.07
CA ARG A 318 -16.69 -18.48 27.43
C ARG A 318 -16.59 -19.34 26.16
N ALA A 319 -15.60 -19.08 25.31
CA ALA A 319 -15.39 -19.89 24.11
C ALA A 319 -15.11 -21.35 24.44
N ILE A 320 -14.27 -21.64 25.45
CA ILE A 320 -13.98 -23.01 25.87
C ILE A 320 -15.25 -23.66 26.47
N GLN A 321 -16.04 -22.93 27.26
CA GLN A 321 -17.32 -23.43 27.80
C GLN A 321 -18.31 -23.79 26.70
N GLN A 322 -18.43 -22.90 25.69
CA GLN A 322 -19.31 -23.11 24.54
C GLN A 322 -18.91 -24.37 23.75
N VAL A 323 -17.61 -24.51 23.46
CA VAL A 323 -17.08 -25.66 22.73
C VAL A 323 -17.31 -26.98 23.51
N ARG A 324 -17.26 -26.93 24.84
CA ARG A 324 -17.57 -28.08 25.71
C ARG A 324 -19.04 -28.47 25.68
N SER A 325 -19.94 -27.49 25.67
CA SER A 325 -21.40 -27.71 25.72
C SER A 325 -21.99 -28.04 24.36
N ASP A 326 -21.45 -27.47 23.28
CA ASP A 326 -21.93 -27.65 21.91
C ASP A 326 -20.78 -27.67 20.90
N THR A 327 -20.37 -28.87 20.52
CA THR A 327 -19.33 -29.08 19.52
C THR A 327 -19.77 -28.71 18.12
N ASN A 328 -21.09 -28.64 17.84
CA ASN A 328 -21.57 -28.16 16.52
C ASN A 328 -21.24 -26.71 16.28
N PHE A 329 -21.00 -25.91 17.35
CA PHE A 329 -20.51 -24.54 17.22
C PHE A 329 -19.19 -24.45 16.45
N LEU A 330 -18.41 -25.51 16.46
CA LEU A 330 -17.16 -25.61 15.69
C LEU A 330 -17.39 -25.91 14.20
N ASN A 331 -18.61 -26.33 13.80
CA ASN A 331 -19.00 -26.53 12.41
C ASN A 331 -19.79 -25.32 11.92
N PRO A 332 -19.10 -24.25 11.46
CA PRO A 332 -19.76 -23.02 11.11
C PRO A 332 -20.61 -23.20 9.85
N THR A 333 -21.67 -22.41 9.73
CA THR A 333 -22.31 -22.19 8.43
C THR A 333 -21.29 -21.55 7.48
N PRO A 334 -21.43 -21.70 6.16
CA PRO A 334 -20.52 -21.07 5.19
C PRO A 334 -20.33 -19.57 5.43
N HIS A 335 -21.39 -18.86 5.83
CA HIS A 335 -21.32 -17.44 6.15
C HIS A 335 -20.39 -17.17 7.35
N ARG A 336 -20.56 -17.92 8.43
CA ARG A 336 -19.73 -17.78 9.64
C ARG A 336 -18.28 -18.21 9.41
N GLU A 337 -18.06 -19.19 8.55
CA GLU A 337 -16.70 -19.60 8.15
C GLU A 337 -15.96 -18.45 7.43
N VAL A 338 -16.64 -17.77 6.50
CA VAL A 338 -16.09 -16.60 5.84
C VAL A 338 -15.79 -15.47 6.84
N GLU A 339 -16.70 -15.18 7.78
CA GLU A 339 -16.48 -14.18 8.81
C GLU A 339 -15.26 -14.50 9.70
N ARG A 340 -15.12 -15.73 10.12
CA ARG A 340 -13.95 -16.20 10.90
C ARG A 340 -12.64 -16.08 10.12
N PHE A 341 -12.66 -16.41 8.84
CA PHE A 341 -11.51 -16.22 7.97
C PHE A 341 -11.14 -14.75 7.82
N MET A 342 -12.12 -13.88 7.55
CA MET A 342 -11.89 -12.42 7.43
C MET A 342 -11.34 -11.82 8.73
N ALA A 343 -11.81 -12.32 9.88
CA ALA A 343 -11.30 -11.90 11.19
C ALA A 343 -9.85 -12.35 11.40
N ARG A 344 -9.54 -13.62 11.12
CA ARG A 344 -8.21 -14.20 11.28
C ARG A 344 -7.16 -13.56 10.36
N MET A 345 -7.53 -13.26 9.10
CA MET A 345 -6.63 -12.67 8.11
C MET A 345 -6.63 -11.12 8.14
N ASN A 346 -7.31 -10.50 9.09
CA ASN A 346 -7.46 -9.03 9.18
C ASN A 346 -8.07 -8.38 7.91
N CYS A 347 -8.84 -9.10 7.10
CA CYS A 347 -9.50 -8.56 5.90
C CYS A 347 -10.41 -7.36 6.26
N TYR A 348 -10.99 -7.38 7.46
CA TYR A 348 -11.83 -6.31 8.00
C TYR A 348 -11.09 -4.98 8.23
N SER A 349 -9.76 -4.96 8.19
CA SER A 349 -9.00 -3.70 8.28
C SER A 349 -9.09 -2.86 7.00
N CYS A 350 -9.41 -3.50 5.86
CA CYS A 350 -9.53 -2.85 4.56
C CYS A 350 -10.93 -3.02 3.96
N HIS A 351 -11.60 -4.16 4.19
CA HIS A 351 -12.85 -4.53 3.53
C HIS A 351 -14.01 -4.62 4.51
N ALA A 352 -15.16 -4.07 4.09
CA ALA A 352 -16.42 -4.28 4.80
C ALA A 352 -17.12 -5.55 4.30
N ARG A 353 -17.82 -6.27 5.19
CA ARG A 353 -18.77 -7.33 4.88
C ARG A 353 -19.74 -7.52 6.06
N GLY A 354 -21.03 -7.69 5.76
CA GLY A 354 -22.08 -7.90 6.77
C GLY A 354 -22.18 -6.73 7.73
N GLY A 355 -21.98 -5.49 7.28
CA GLY A 355 -22.03 -4.28 8.10
C GLY A 355 -20.83 -4.12 9.04
N ARG A 356 -19.79 -4.95 8.93
CA ARG A 356 -18.57 -4.88 9.76
C ARG A 356 -17.34 -4.58 8.91
N GLY A 357 -16.33 -3.97 9.50
CA GLY A 357 -15.02 -3.73 8.86
C GLY A 357 -14.99 -2.53 7.95
N GLY A 358 -14.10 -2.57 6.98
CA GLY A 358 -13.71 -1.44 6.15
C GLY A 358 -12.59 -0.62 6.77
N VAL A 359 -12.01 0.27 5.96
CA VAL A 359 -10.99 1.20 6.43
C VAL A 359 -11.60 2.12 7.49
N GLU A 360 -10.95 2.25 8.63
CA GLU A 360 -11.40 3.18 9.67
C GLU A 360 -11.30 4.63 9.17
N THR A 361 -12.30 5.44 9.48
CA THR A 361 -12.37 6.86 9.08
C THR A 361 -11.08 7.61 9.39
N ALA A 362 -10.48 7.34 10.56
CA ALA A 362 -9.20 7.89 10.98
C ALA A 362 -8.00 7.52 10.08
N ARG A 363 -8.15 6.55 9.18
CA ARG A 363 -7.10 6.06 8.27
C ARG A 363 -7.45 6.23 6.81
N ALA A 364 -8.68 6.62 6.50
CA ALA A 364 -9.18 6.72 5.12
C ALA A 364 -8.32 7.64 4.24
N GLY A 365 -7.80 8.73 4.80
CA GLY A 365 -6.97 9.69 4.08
C GLY A 365 -5.59 9.16 3.62
N TYR A 366 -5.15 7.98 4.10
CA TYR A 366 -3.95 7.32 3.59
C TYR A 366 -4.20 6.46 2.34
N PHE A 367 -5.47 6.22 2.00
CA PHE A 367 -5.85 5.48 0.80
C PHE A 367 -6.00 6.45 -0.36
N GLU A 368 -4.89 6.72 -1.02
CA GLU A 368 -4.81 7.68 -2.11
C GLU A 368 -5.09 7.03 -3.46
N VAL A 369 -5.63 7.82 -4.37
CA VAL A 369 -5.75 7.48 -5.79
C VAL A 369 -4.73 8.28 -6.59
N THR A 370 -4.10 7.63 -7.55
CA THR A 370 -3.06 8.21 -8.41
C THR A 370 -3.62 8.92 -9.64
N ASP A 371 -4.92 8.74 -9.92
CA ASP A 371 -5.61 9.37 -11.04
C ASP A 371 -6.63 10.37 -10.50
N SER A 372 -6.46 11.65 -10.84
CA SER A 372 -7.33 12.75 -10.39
C SER A 372 -8.79 12.57 -10.80
N GLY A 373 -9.06 11.88 -11.92
CA GLY A 373 -10.42 11.55 -12.34
C GLY A 373 -11.12 10.56 -11.42
N ALA A 374 -10.36 9.69 -10.73
CA ALA A 374 -10.93 8.71 -9.80
C ALA A 374 -11.42 9.33 -8.49
N HIS A 375 -10.95 10.52 -8.11
CA HIS A 375 -11.45 11.23 -6.91
C HIS A 375 -12.95 11.53 -6.98
N SER A 376 -13.51 11.68 -8.17
CA SER A 376 -14.94 11.90 -8.38
C SER A 376 -15.81 10.68 -8.01
N LEU A 377 -15.22 9.52 -7.80
CA LEU A 377 -15.93 8.29 -7.40
C LEU A 377 -16.19 8.22 -5.89
N GLY A 378 -15.70 9.19 -5.10
CA GLY A 378 -15.82 9.18 -3.65
C GLY A 378 -15.23 7.93 -3.01
N ASP A 379 -15.77 7.52 -1.87
CA ASP A 379 -15.28 6.35 -1.12
C ASP A 379 -15.31 5.04 -1.94
N MET A 380 -16.24 4.90 -2.88
CA MET A 380 -16.30 3.73 -3.76
C MET A 380 -15.08 3.60 -4.68
N GLY A 381 -14.44 4.72 -5.05
CA GLY A 381 -13.20 4.75 -5.83
C GLY A 381 -11.96 4.72 -4.96
N ASN A 382 -11.98 5.43 -3.84
CA ASN A 382 -10.82 5.71 -3.01
C ASN A 382 -10.50 4.57 -2.03
N LEU A 383 -11.51 3.83 -1.55
CA LEU A 383 -11.32 2.79 -0.53
C LEU A 383 -11.38 1.38 -1.13
N PRO A 384 -10.76 0.39 -0.48
CA PRO A 384 -10.93 -1.02 -0.83
C PRO A 384 -12.41 -1.42 -0.89
N PRO A 385 -12.83 -2.24 -1.87
CA PRO A 385 -14.24 -2.57 -2.05
C PRO A 385 -14.80 -3.37 -0.89
N ALA A 386 -16.09 -3.17 -0.60
CA ALA A 386 -16.84 -4.09 0.24
C ALA A 386 -16.90 -5.49 -0.40
N LEU A 387 -16.90 -6.54 0.44
CA LEU A 387 -16.86 -7.93 -0.01
C LEU A 387 -18.23 -8.63 0.01
N GLU A 388 -19.31 -7.87 0.07
CA GLU A 388 -20.65 -8.40 -0.14
C GLU A 388 -20.75 -9.06 -1.53
N HIS A 389 -21.36 -10.22 -1.55
CA HIS A 389 -21.64 -10.98 -2.78
C HIS A 389 -20.40 -11.39 -3.62
N THR A 390 -19.20 -11.26 -3.09
CA THR A 390 -17.98 -11.56 -3.85
C THR A 390 -17.86 -13.03 -4.25
N GLY A 391 -18.41 -13.96 -3.47
CA GLY A 391 -18.45 -15.38 -3.81
C GLY A 391 -19.32 -15.71 -5.03
N ARG A 392 -20.42 -14.99 -5.24
CA ARG A 392 -21.22 -15.10 -6.46
C ARG A 392 -20.76 -14.20 -7.60
N LYS A 393 -19.94 -13.19 -7.29
CA LYS A 393 -19.44 -12.19 -8.24
C LYS A 393 -18.21 -12.68 -9.01
N LEU A 394 -17.23 -13.22 -8.30
CA LEU A 394 -15.91 -13.51 -8.86
C LEU A 394 -15.80 -14.97 -9.29
N THR A 395 -15.11 -15.19 -10.42
CA THR A 395 -14.70 -16.53 -10.84
C THR A 395 -13.67 -17.10 -9.87
N ARG A 396 -13.62 -18.45 -9.78
CA ARG A 396 -12.63 -19.13 -8.93
C ARG A 396 -11.19 -18.75 -9.31
N ALA A 397 -10.89 -18.77 -10.61
CA ALA A 397 -9.58 -18.40 -11.12
C ALA A 397 -9.17 -16.95 -10.75
N TRP A 398 -10.15 -16.02 -10.69
CA TRP A 398 -9.88 -14.66 -10.27
C TRP A 398 -9.59 -14.55 -8.77
N TRP A 399 -10.31 -15.31 -7.93
CA TRP A 399 -10.02 -15.41 -6.51
C TRP A 399 -8.60 -15.90 -6.26
N GLU A 400 -8.17 -16.92 -6.98
CA GLU A 400 -6.81 -17.46 -6.89
C GLU A 400 -5.76 -16.41 -7.21
N LYS A 401 -5.94 -15.66 -8.29
CA LYS A 401 -5.07 -14.52 -8.62
C LYS A 401 -5.02 -13.44 -7.53
N LEU A 402 -6.18 -13.13 -6.94
CA LEU A 402 -6.24 -12.12 -5.88
C LEU A 402 -5.51 -12.54 -4.61
N LEU A 403 -5.67 -13.77 -4.19
CA LEU A 403 -5.22 -14.22 -2.88
C LEU A 403 -3.78 -14.75 -2.86
N TRP A 404 -3.31 -15.39 -3.93
CA TRP A 404 -1.95 -15.95 -3.98
C TRP A 404 -1.26 -15.91 -5.34
N GLY A 405 -1.96 -15.60 -6.42
CA GLY A 405 -1.38 -15.53 -7.75
C GLY A 405 -0.75 -14.17 -8.08
N GLU A 406 -0.18 -14.07 -9.27
CA GLU A 406 0.31 -12.79 -9.80
C GLU A 406 -0.81 -11.96 -10.41
N GLY A 407 -0.74 -10.65 -10.23
CA GLY A 407 -1.72 -9.70 -10.76
C GLY A 407 -3.01 -9.65 -9.94
N GLY A 408 -4.09 -9.23 -10.57
CA GLY A 408 -5.44 -9.20 -9.98
C GLY A 408 -5.92 -7.82 -9.53
N GLY A 409 -5.09 -6.80 -9.54
CA GLY A 409 -5.54 -5.42 -9.33
C GLY A 409 -6.44 -4.97 -10.48
N VAL A 410 -7.68 -4.55 -10.16
CA VAL A 410 -8.64 -4.02 -11.15
C VAL A 410 -8.81 -2.51 -11.06
N ARG A 411 -8.13 -1.88 -10.10
CA ARG A 411 -8.16 -0.45 -9.85
C ARG A 411 -6.73 0.09 -9.94
N PRO A 412 -6.17 0.28 -11.16
CA PRO A 412 -4.78 0.71 -11.33
C PRO A 412 -4.50 2.11 -10.77
N TYR A 413 -5.55 2.88 -10.52
CA TYR A 413 -5.49 4.20 -9.92
C TYR A 413 -5.38 4.20 -8.39
N MET A 414 -5.49 3.04 -7.72
CA MET A 414 -5.30 2.96 -6.26
C MET A 414 -3.82 2.72 -5.95
N ALA A 415 -3.25 3.53 -5.06
CA ALA A 415 -1.92 3.29 -4.51
C ALA A 415 -1.90 2.06 -3.57
N ALA A 416 -2.99 1.83 -2.84
CA ALA A 416 -3.14 0.67 -1.96
C ALA A 416 -3.21 -0.63 -2.77
N ARG A 417 -2.43 -1.62 -2.32
CA ARG A 417 -2.32 -2.94 -2.97
C ARG A 417 -3.09 -3.98 -2.18
N MET A 418 -3.86 -4.84 -2.87
CA MET A 418 -4.42 -6.04 -2.25
C MET A 418 -3.28 -7.01 -1.91
N PRO A 419 -3.04 -7.31 -0.63
CA PRO A 419 -1.95 -8.19 -0.27
C PRO A 419 -2.24 -9.66 -0.64
N LYS A 420 -1.17 -10.47 -0.75
CA LYS A 420 -1.24 -11.89 -1.03
C LYS A 420 -1.18 -12.69 0.26
N PHE A 421 -2.07 -13.66 0.37
CA PHE A 421 -2.15 -14.60 1.49
C PHE A 421 -1.67 -15.99 1.02
N GLY A 422 -1.12 -16.79 1.89
CA GLY A 422 -0.69 -18.15 1.52
C GLY A 422 -1.86 -19.01 1.01
N ARG A 423 -1.62 -19.87 0.01
CA ARG A 423 -2.63 -20.76 -0.57
C ARG A 423 -3.22 -21.69 0.49
N GLU A 424 -2.37 -22.28 1.31
CA GLU A 424 -2.77 -23.26 2.36
C GLU A 424 -3.81 -22.68 3.33
N VAL A 425 -3.70 -21.39 3.67
CA VAL A 425 -4.60 -20.74 4.64
C VAL A 425 -5.86 -20.16 3.99
N SER A 426 -5.86 -19.87 2.69
CA SER A 426 -6.96 -19.17 2.02
C SER A 426 -7.77 -20.02 1.05
N GLU A 427 -7.21 -21.08 0.46
CA GLU A 427 -7.93 -21.95 -0.48
C GLU A 427 -9.16 -22.65 0.16
N PRO A 428 -9.08 -23.17 1.41
CA PRO A 428 -10.22 -23.87 2.03
C PRO A 428 -11.47 -23.00 2.14
N VAL A 429 -11.34 -21.69 2.37
CA VAL A 429 -12.48 -20.80 2.59
C VAL A 429 -13.22 -20.43 1.29
N LEU A 430 -12.62 -20.65 0.12
CA LEU A 430 -13.23 -20.21 -1.13
C LEU A 430 -14.54 -20.95 -1.44
N VAL A 431 -14.64 -22.22 -1.08
CA VAL A 431 -15.89 -22.99 -1.23
C VAL A 431 -16.97 -22.42 -0.31
N ALA A 432 -16.62 -22.16 0.94
CA ALA A 432 -17.54 -21.54 1.89
C ALA A 432 -17.98 -20.14 1.43
N TRP A 433 -17.08 -19.37 0.81
CA TRP A 433 -17.40 -18.05 0.28
C TRP A 433 -18.41 -18.10 -0.86
N GLU A 434 -18.23 -19.02 -1.79
CA GLU A 434 -19.19 -19.26 -2.89
C GLU A 434 -20.55 -19.71 -2.37
N GLN A 435 -20.57 -20.59 -1.37
CA GLN A 435 -21.81 -21.07 -0.73
C GLN A 435 -22.52 -19.97 0.06
N ALA A 436 -21.77 -19.18 0.84
CA ALA A 436 -22.31 -18.09 1.64
C ALA A 436 -23.02 -17.01 0.80
N ASP A 437 -22.54 -16.78 -0.42
CA ASP A 437 -23.07 -15.74 -1.31
C ASP A 437 -24.04 -16.28 -2.37
N ARG A 438 -24.33 -17.59 -2.35
CA ARG A 438 -25.28 -18.18 -3.32
C ARG A 438 -26.68 -17.60 -3.13
N ARG A 439 -27.31 -17.23 -4.22
CA ARG A 439 -28.70 -16.78 -4.28
C ARG A 439 -29.44 -17.56 -5.35
N GLY A 440 -30.46 -18.35 -4.96
CA GLY A 440 -31.33 -19.08 -5.87
C GLY A 440 -30.60 -20.00 -6.84
N GLU A 441 -31.29 -20.42 -7.90
CA GLU A 441 -30.69 -21.15 -9.00
C GLU A 441 -29.86 -20.21 -9.88
N PRO A 442 -28.73 -20.71 -10.46
CA PRO A 442 -27.93 -19.91 -11.38
C PRO A 442 -28.76 -19.42 -12.57
N ILE A 443 -28.74 -18.13 -12.82
CA ILE A 443 -29.34 -17.55 -14.02
C ILE A 443 -28.40 -17.85 -15.19
N THR A 444 -28.77 -18.77 -16.05
CA THR A 444 -27.98 -19.09 -17.26
C THR A 444 -28.16 -17.98 -18.29
N MET A 445 -27.07 -17.56 -18.94
CA MET A 445 -27.15 -16.78 -20.15
C MET A 445 -27.40 -17.72 -21.34
N ASP A 446 -28.53 -17.52 -22.03
CA ASP A 446 -28.79 -18.25 -23.29
C ASP A 446 -27.98 -17.61 -24.41
N THR A 447 -26.95 -18.30 -24.84
CA THR A 447 -26.09 -17.87 -25.95
C THR A 447 -26.43 -18.61 -27.27
N SER A 448 -27.51 -19.42 -27.31
CA SER A 448 -27.76 -20.37 -28.39
C SER A 448 -28.50 -19.79 -29.62
N GLY A 449 -29.19 -18.66 -29.46
CA GLY A 449 -30.16 -18.19 -30.46
C GLY A 449 -29.65 -17.42 -31.69
N ARG A 450 -28.36 -16.97 -31.70
CA ARG A 450 -27.81 -16.14 -32.80
C ARG A 450 -26.36 -16.48 -33.10
N PRO A 451 -25.89 -16.31 -34.34
CA PRO A 451 -24.49 -16.48 -34.69
C PRO A 451 -23.59 -15.59 -33.81
N PHE A 452 -22.51 -16.14 -33.32
CA PHE A 452 -21.56 -15.49 -32.43
C PHE A 452 -21.09 -14.12 -32.96
N HIS A 453 -20.72 -14.05 -34.23
CA HIS A 453 -20.27 -12.82 -34.87
C HIS A 453 -21.32 -11.69 -34.83
N GLN A 454 -22.61 -11.99 -35.00
CA GLN A 454 -23.65 -10.97 -34.89
C GLN A 454 -23.80 -10.46 -33.48
N ARG A 455 -23.72 -11.34 -32.44
CA ARG A 455 -23.79 -10.92 -31.04
C ARG A 455 -22.64 -10.00 -30.66
N SER A 456 -21.42 -10.32 -31.09
CA SER A 456 -20.24 -9.47 -30.84
C SER A 456 -20.37 -8.10 -31.51
N THR A 457 -20.90 -8.06 -32.74
CA THR A 457 -21.14 -6.80 -33.46
C THR A 457 -22.16 -5.92 -32.75
N TYR A 458 -23.28 -6.50 -32.31
CA TYR A 458 -24.27 -5.74 -31.52
C TYR A 458 -23.73 -5.31 -30.16
N GLY A 459 -22.98 -6.17 -29.46
CA GLY A 459 -22.35 -5.83 -28.21
C GLY A 459 -21.36 -4.67 -28.35
N ARG A 460 -20.60 -4.62 -29.44
CA ARG A 460 -19.71 -3.51 -29.78
C ARG A 460 -20.46 -2.18 -29.90
N VAL A 461 -21.57 -2.18 -30.66
CA VAL A 461 -22.43 -1.00 -30.82
C VAL A 461 -23.02 -0.57 -29.49
N LEU A 462 -23.56 -1.50 -28.70
CA LEU A 462 -24.13 -1.22 -27.39
C LEU A 462 -23.09 -0.59 -26.43
N MET A 463 -21.82 -1.00 -26.49
CA MET A 463 -20.74 -0.42 -25.68
C MET A 463 -20.42 1.02 -26.05
N GLY A 464 -20.67 1.40 -27.32
CA GLY A 464 -20.31 2.68 -27.91
C GLY A 464 -21.21 3.85 -27.51
N THR A 465 -20.88 5.03 -28.06
CA THR A 465 -21.59 6.29 -27.82
C THR A 465 -22.38 6.77 -29.06
N GLN A 466 -22.34 6.03 -30.17
CA GLN A 466 -23.08 6.36 -31.36
C GLN A 466 -24.50 5.75 -31.35
N ASP A 467 -25.25 5.90 -32.44
CA ASP A 467 -26.64 5.46 -32.55
C ASP A 467 -26.83 4.00 -32.09
N GLY A 468 -27.71 3.79 -31.14
CA GLY A 468 -27.96 2.49 -30.50
C GLY A 468 -27.04 2.12 -29.37
N GLY A 469 -26.02 2.93 -29.06
CA GLY A 469 -25.09 2.72 -27.95
C GLY A 469 -25.65 3.09 -26.58
N LEU A 470 -25.18 2.39 -25.56
CA LEU A 470 -25.49 2.65 -24.15
C LEU A 470 -24.42 3.57 -23.49
N GLY A 471 -23.34 3.88 -24.20
CA GLY A 471 -22.28 4.76 -23.72
C GLY A 471 -21.41 4.18 -22.62
N CYS A 472 -21.25 2.86 -22.49
CA CYS A 472 -20.43 2.21 -21.47
C CYS A 472 -18.99 2.75 -21.45
N ILE A 473 -18.43 3.06 -22.64
CA ILE A 473 -17.09 3.62 -22.81
C ILE A 473 -16.92 5.05 -22.27
N THR A 474 -17.99 5.72 -21.91
CA THR A 474 -17.91 7.03 -21.25
C THR A 474 -17.22 6.91 -19.87
N CYS A 475 -17.43 5.77 -19.20
CA CYS A 475 -16.89 5.49 -17.88
C CYS A 475 -15.87 4.35 -17.87
N HIS A 476 -15.98 3.39 -18.79
CA HIS A 476 -15.15 2.19 -18.80
C HIS A 476 -14.14 2.20 -19.95
N GLY A 477 -12.89 1.94 -19.64
CA GLY A 477 -11.87 1.66 -20.63
C GLY A 477 -12.03 0.26 -21.26
N VAL A 478 -11.57 0.10 -22.49
CA VAL A 478 -11.55 -1.16 -23.22
C VAL A 478 -10.18 -1.36 -23.87
N ARG A 479 -9.56 -2.51 -23.64
CA ARG A 479 -8.16 -2.81 -24.04
C ARG A 479 -7.18 -1.81 -23.40
N ASP A 480 -6.32 -1.21 -24.21
CA ASP A 480 -5.38 -0.16 -23.86
C ASP A 480 -5.99 1.25 -23.93
N ARG A 481 -7.31 1.33 -24.18
CA ARG A 481 -8.04 2.60 -24.28
C ARG A 481 -8.67 2.98 -22.97
N LYS A 482 -8.39 4.21 -22.53
CA LYS A 482 -9.09 4.80 -21.40
C LYS A 482 -10.55 5.09 -21.76
N SER A 483 -11.38 5.26 -20.74
CA SER A 483 -12.73 5.79 -20.90
C SER A 483 -12.70 7.21 -21.48
N LEU A 484 -13.80 7.61 -22.13
CA LEU A 484 -13.94 8.96 -22.69
C LEU A 484 -14.13 10.06 -21.63
N GLY A 485 -14.50 9.67 -20.43
CA GLY A 485 -14.75 10.58 -19.31
C GLY A 485 -14.20 10.05 -18.00
N MET A 486 -15.07 9.75 -17.05
CA MET A 486 -14.67 9.28 -15.71
C MET A 486 -13.96 7.93 -15.77
N PRO A 487 -12.74 7.80 -15.28
CA PRO A 487 -12.02 6.53 -15.26
C PRO A 487 -12.54 5.63 -14.14
N VAL A 488 -13.31 4.61 -14.51
CA VAL A 488 -13.68 3.51 -13.62
C VAL A 488 -12.95 2.23 -14.03
N ILE A 489 -13.34 1.09 -13.44
CA ILE A 489 -12.73 -0.21 -13.72
C ILE A 489 -12.79 -0.51 -15.24
N PRO A 490 -11.66 -0.77 -15.89
CA PRO A 490 -11.64 -1.17 -17.29
C PRO A 490 -12.29 -2.54 -17.50
N LEU A 491 -12.90 -2.76 -18.69
CA LEU A 491 -13.68 -3.96 -18.97
C LEU A 491 -12.89 -5.13 -19.55
N ASN A 492 -11.59 -4.96 -19.80
CA ASN A 492 -10.71 -5.97 -20.44
C ASN A 492 -10.72 -7.34 -19.76
N ARG A 493 -10.85 -7.35 -18.45
CA ARG A 493 -10.78 -8.57 -17.63
C ARG A 493 -12.15 -8.95 -17.05
N THR A 494 -13.25 -8.38 -17.61
CA THR A 494 -14.58 -8.58 -17.05
C THR A 494 -14.99 -10.05 -17.07
N VAL A 495 -14.80 -10.73 -18.18
CA VAL A 495 -15.18 -12.14 -18.36
C VAL A 495 -14.28 -13.12 -17.61
N ASP A 496 -13.02 -12.77 -17.38
CA ASP A 496 -12.12 -13.55 -16.53
C ASP A 496 -12.49 -13.42 -15.04
N ARG A 497 -13.00 -12.25 -14.69
CA ARG A 497 -13.22 -11.83 -13.31
C ARG A 497 -14.61 -12.17 -12.79
N LEU A 498 -15.64 -11.88 -13.59
CA LEU A 498 -17.02 -11.99 -13.16
C LEU A 498 -17.65 -13.30 -13.63
N LYS A 499 -18.52 -13.85 -12.79
CA LYS A 499 -19.46 -14.89 -13.20
C LYS A 499 -20.54 -14.27 -14.10
N PRO A 500 -20.96 -14.94 -15.18
CA PRO A 500 -21.92 -14.39 -16.14
C PRO A 500 -23.27 -14.04 -15.48
N GLU A 501 -23.72 -14.81 -14.52
CA GLU A 501 -24.96 -14.57 -13.79
C GLU A 501 -24.92 -13.23 -13.03
N TYR A 502 -23.80 -12.97 -12.35
CA TYR A 502 -23.60 -11.71 -11.63
C TYR A 502 -23.53 -10.51 -12.60
N PHE A 503 -22.85 -10.68 -13.74
CA PHE A 503 -22.82 -9.66 -14.79
C PHE A 503 -24.22 -9.31 -15.30
N LYS A 504 -25.04 -10.33 -15.57
CA LYS A 504 -26.43 -10.14 -16.00
C LYS A 504 -27.25 -9.37 -14.96
N GLU A 505 -27.23 -9.81 -13.70
CA GLU A 505 -27.95 -9.12 -12.62
C GLU A 505 -27.50 -7.66 -12.45
N LEU A 506 -26.18 -7.44 -12.48
CA LEU A 506 -25.61 -6.09 -12.31
C LEU A 506 -26.04 -5.13 -13.42
N LEU A 507 -26.10 -5.59 -14.67
CA LEU A 507 -26.52 -4.75 -15.78
C LEU A 507 -28.02 -4.48 -15.80
N LEU A 508 -28.81 -5.45 -15.39
CA LEU A 508 -30.29 -5.32 -15.35
C LEU A 508 -30.73 -4.41 -14.19
N ASN A 509 -30.10 -4.50 -13.02
CA ASN A 509 -30.43 -3.67 -11.87
C ASN A 509 -29.19 -3.39 -10.99
N PRO A 510 -28.36 -2.43 -11.38
CA PRO A 510 -27.09 -2.15 -10.68
C PRO A 510 -27.29 -1.78 -9.20
N GLN A 511 -28.31 -0.99 -8.88
CA GLN A 511 -28.55 -0.50 -7.53
C GLN A 511 -28.99 -1.61 -6.56
N SER A 512 -29.73 -2.63 -7.03
CA SER A 512 -30.12 -3.76 -6.18
C SER A 512 -28.96 -4.71 -5.92
N VAL A 513 -28.01 -4.80 -6.87
CA VAL A 513 -26.84 -5.68 -6.76
C VAL A 513 -25.72 -5.00 -5.98
N GLN A 514 -25.54 -3.72 -6.18
CA GLN A 514 -24.52 -2.91 -5.52
C GLN A 514 -25.11 -1.55 -5.09
N PRO A 515 -25.77 -1.48 -3.92
CA PRO A 515 -26.34 -0.25 -3.41
C PRO A 515 -25.31 0.87 -3.35
N GLY A 516 -25.71 2.07 -3.81
CA GLY A 516 -24.84 3.23 -3.87
C GLY A 516 -23.89 3.28 -5.08
N THR A 517 -23.96 2.31 -6.00
CA THR A 517 -23.16 2.37 -7.24
C THR A 517 -23.55 3.57 -8.09
N LEU A 518 -22.53 4.21 -8.69
CA LEU A 518 -22.72 5.28 -9.69
C LEU A 518 -23.09 4.73 -11.08
N MET A 519 -23.06 3.42 -11.28
CA MET A 519 -23.44 2.80 -12.52
C MET A 519 -24.94 3.02 -12.81
N PRO A 520 -25.29 3.69 -13.91
CA PRO A 520 -26.69 3.96 -14.22
C PRO A 520 -27.43 2.68 -14.68
N PRO A 521 -28.75 2.58 -14.44
CA PRO A 521 -29.55 1.40 -14.82
C PRO A 521 -29.93 1.44 -16.31
N MET A 522 -28.95 1.42 -17.21
CA MET A 522 -29.12 1.63 -18.65
C MET A 522 -30.01 0.57 -19.35
N LEU A 523 -30.08 -0.63 -18.77
CA LEU A 523 -30.85 -1.75 -19.35
C LEU A 523 -32.18 -1.99 -18.62
N MET A 524 -32.43 -1.33 -17.50
CA MET A 524 -33.64 -1.55 -16.72
C MET A 524 -34.88 -1.15 -17.50
N GLY A 525 -35.86 -2.08 -17.60
CA GLY A 525 -37.12 -1.85 -18.31
C GLY A 525 -37.06 -1.89 -19.85
N ARG A 526 -35.90 -2.16 -20.44
CA ARG A 526 -35.78 -2.30 -21.91
C ARG A 526 -36.37 -3.65 -22.36
N PRO A 527 -37.16 -3.70 -23.45
CA PRO A 527 -37.80 -4.94 -23.90
C PRO A 527 -36.82 -6.05 -24.29
N LYS A 528 -35.59 -5.71 -24.66
CA LYS A 528 -34.53 -6.63 -25.10
C LYS A 528 -33.36 -6.69 -24.15
N ALA A 529 -33.51 -6.22 -22.90
CA ALA A 529 -32.42 -6.08 -21.95
C ALA A 529 -31.59 -7.37 -21.77
N GLU A 530 -32.23 -8.52 -21.65
CA GLU A 530 -31.53 -9.81 -21.48
C GLU A 530 -30.68 -10.18 -22.72
N ILE A 531 -31.19 -9.98 -23.90
CA ILE A 531 -30.48 -10.21 -25.17
C ILE A 531 -29.30 -9.21 -25.28
N GLU A 532 -29.52 -7.96 -24.91
CA GLU A 532 -28.48 -6.92 -24.91
C GLU A 532 -27.34 -7.23 -23.92
N VAL A 533 -27.66 -7.78 -22.74
CA VAL A 533 -26.64 -8.29 -21.79
C VAL A 533 -25.80 -9.40 -22.41
N GLU A 534 -26.42 -10.36 -23.08
CA GLU A 534 -25.71 -11.47 -23.76
C GLU A 534 -24.81 -10.98 -24.90
N GLN A 535 -25.26 -9.99 -25.62
CA GLN A 535 -24.47 -9.34 -26.68
C GLN A 535 -23.26 -8.63 -26.12
N LEU A 536 -23.44 -7.88 -25.02
CA LEU A 536 -22.35 -7.22 -24.30
C LEU A 536 -21.33 -8.24 -23.75
N TRP A 537 -21.81 -9.32 -23.12
CA TRP A 537 -20.95 -10.39 -22.62
C TRP A 537 -20.15 -11.06 -23.74
N THR A 538 -20.82 -11.36 -24.84
CA THR A 538 -20.20 -11.99 -26.03
C THR A 538 -19.11 -11.08 -26.61
N TYR A 539 -19.37 -9.78 -26.72
CA TYR A 539 -18.39 -8.82 -27.19
C TYR A 539 -17.17 -8.75 -26.23
N LEU A 540 -17.40 -8.70 -24.92
CA LEU A 540 -16.32 -8.61 -23.95
C LEU A 540 -15.42 -9.85 -23.92
N ARG A 541 -15.95 -11.03 -24.28
CA ARG A 541 -15.12 -12.25 -24.44
C ARG A 541 -14.12 -12.14 -25.59
N GLU A 542 -14.48 -11.39 -26.63
CA GLU A 542 -13.70 -11.25 -27.87
C GLU A 542 -13.09 -9.86 -28.01
N ALA A 543 -13.22 -9.01 -26.98
CA ALA A 543 -12.84 -7.60 -27.06
C ALA A 543 -11.38 -7.38 -27.50
N ASP A 544 -10.47 -8.31 -27.18
CA ASP A 544 -9.06 -8.20 -27.57
C ASP A 544 -8.83 -8.44 -29.06
N GLN A 545 -9.70 -9.18 -29.72
CA GLN A 545 -9.59 -9.60 -31.13
C GLN A 545 -10.59 -8.89 -32.04
N PHE A 546 -11.60 -8.24 -31.46
CA PHE A 546 -12.68 -7.59 -32.20
C PHE A 546 -12.46 -6.08 -32.36
N MET A 547 -13.25 -5.41 -33.21
CA MET A 547 -13.19 -3.95 -33.37
C MET A 547 -13.53 -3.22 -32.06
N LEU A 548 -12.90 -2.07 -31.85
CA LEU A 548 -13.21 -1.21 -30.70
C LEU A 548 -14.66 -0.72 -30.76
N PRO A 549 -15.29 -0.39 -29.61
CA PRO A 549 -16.60 0.24 -29.57
C PRO A 549 -16.64 1.55 -30.33
N ASP A 550 -17.77 1.86 -30.91
CA ASP A 550 -17.96 3.10 -31.65
C ASP A 550 -17.84 4.32 -30.74
N GLY A 551 -17.00 5.25 -31.12
CA GLY A 551 -16.68 6.44 -30.32
C GLY A 551 -15.35 6.36 -29.54
N LEU A 552 -14.75 5.17 -29.39
CA LEU A 552 -13.36 5.09 -28.93
C LEU A 552 -12.40 5.43 -30.06
N LEU A 553 -11.50 6.33 -29.77
CA LEU A 553 -10.53 6.83 -30.73
C LEU A 553 -9.44 5.79 -31.02
N LEU A 554 -8.97 5.77 -32.25
CA LEU A 554 -7.86 4.93 -32.66
C LEU A 554 -6.57 5.39 -31.96
N LYS A 555 -5.64 4.46 -31.76
CA LYS A 555 -4.31 4.78 -31.23
C LYS A 555 -3.63 5.73 -32.21
N ASP A 556 -2.99 6.76 -31.63
CA ASP A 556 -2.20 7.73 -32.40
C ASP A 556 -3.02 8.71 -33.28
N GLU A 557 -4.38 8.74 -33.18
CA GLU A 557 -5.20 9.67 -33.95
C GLU A 557 -4.91 11.15 -33.63
N TYR A 558 -4.52 11.44 -32.40
CA TYR A 558 -4.17 12.77 -31.94
C TYR A 558 -2.66 12.95 -31.70
N GLU A 559 -1.85 12.02 -32.22
CA GLU A 559 -0.39 12.20 -32.12
C GLU A 559 0.05 13.39 -32.96
N LEU A 560 0.70 14.34 -32.31
CA LEU A 560 1.35 15.45 -32.97
C LEU A 560 2.68 14.97 -33.56
N LYS A 561 2.79 14.99 -34.89
CA LYS A 561 3.98 14.53 -35.61
C LYS A 561 4.65 15.74 -36.30
N PRO A 562 5.79 16.22 -35.77
CA PRO A 562 6.56 17.22 -36.49
C PRO A 562 7.02 16.62 -37.85
N GLU A 563 6.67 17.30 -38.94
CA GLU A 563 7.06 16.87 -40.29
C GLU A 563 8.55 17.09 -40.52
N ALA A 564 9.24 16.14 -41.17
CA ALA A 564 10.70 16.17 -41.37
C ALA A 564 11.20 17.43 -42.10
N ALA A 565 10.39 18.02 -42.97
CA ALA A 565 10.69 19.26 -43.67
C ALA A 565 9.86 20.45 -43.15
N GLY A 566 9.15 20.28 -42.04
CA GLY A 566 8.25 21.26 -41.46
C GLY A 566 8.88 22.14 -40.40
N LYS A 567 8.03 23.00 -39.82
CA LYS A 567 8.42 23.78 -38.65
C LYS A 567 8.16 23.02 -37.37
N PRO A 568 8.90 23.32 -36.30
CA PRO A 568 8.59 22.78 -34.97
C PRO A 568 7.13 23.02 -34.58
N ILE A 569 6.57 22.06 -33.83
CA ILE A 569 5.24 22.16 -33.21
C ILE A 569 5.42 22.73 -31.81
N VAL A 570 4.71 23.82 -31.49
CA VAL A 570 4.61 24.37 -30.15
C VAL A 570 3.23 24.07 -29.60
N PHE A 571 3.15 23.25 -28.54
CA PHE A 571 1.90 22.74 -28.02
C PHE A 571 1.75 23.03 -26.51
N ARG A 572 0.66 23.72 -26.14
CA ARG A 572 0.31 23.95 -24.73
C ARG A 572 -0.54 22.81 -24.22
N THR A 573 -0.13 22.24 -23.11
CA THR A 573 -0.82 21.10 -22.51
C THR A 573 -0.52 20.98 -21.03
N PHE A 574 -1.25 20.11 -20.33
CA PHE A 574 -0.82 19.55 -19.06
C PHE A 574 0.10 18.38 -19.35
N LEU A 575 1.34 18.44 -18.92
CA LEU A 575 2.34 17.43 -19.26
C LEU A 575 2.95 16.83 -17.99
N ASP A 576 2.96 15.51 -17.92
CA ASP A 576 3.59 14.78 -16.83
C ASP A 576 5.07 15.15 -16.75
N GLY A 577 5.54 15.56 -15.58
CA GLY A 577 6.90 16.04 -15.34
C GLY A 577 7.18 17.50 -15.73
N ALA A 578 6.22 18.22 -16.40
CA ALA A 578 6.36 19.64 -16.75
C ALA A 578 5.17 20.50 -16.28
N GLY A 579 4.29 19.94 -15.46
CA GLY A 579 3.23 20.66 -14.78
C GLY A 579 2.00 21.02 -15.61
N LEU A 580 1.13 21.85 -15.00
CA LEU A 580 -0.19 22.19 -15.57
C LEU A 580 -0.11 23.30 -16.63
N GLN A 581 1.00 24.00 -16.75
CA GLN A 581 1.22 25.09 -17.72
C GLN A 581 2.40 24.79 -18.65
N ALA A 582 2.50 23.54 -19.08
CA ALA A 582 3.58 23.11 -19.95
C ALA A 582 3.42 23.66 -21.37
N VAL A 583 4.53 24.09 -21.96
CA VAL A 583 4.66 24.39 -23.37
C VAL A 583 5.67 23.43 -23.98
N ALA A 584 5.18 22.45 -24.72
CA ALA A 584 6.03 21.44 -25.36
C ALA A 584 6.48 21.90 -26.74
N LEU A 585 7.75 21.65 -27.05
CA LEU A 585 8.41 21.90 -28.34
C LEU A 585 8.73 20.56 -29.01
N GLY A 586 8.06 20.28 -30.11
CA GLY A 586 8.32 19.12 -30.96
C GLY A 586 9.10 19.53 -32.20
N THR A 587 10.33 19.06 -32.36
CA THR A 587 11.16 19.41 -33.52
C THR A 587 11.16 18.33 -34.60
N PRO A 588 11.34 18.72 -35.89
CA PRO A 588 11.43 17.77 -37.00
C PRO A 588 12.53 16.71 -36.85
N GLU A 589 13.59 17.03 -36.12
CA GLU A 589 14.71 16.10 -35.88
C GLU A 589 14.39 15.02 -34.83
N GLY A 590 13.14 14.97 -34.36
CA GLY A 590 12.71 14.03 -33.32
C GLY A 590 13.32 14.28 -31.96
N ARG A 591 13.65 15.52 -31.65
CA ARG A 591 14.18 15.99 -30.36
C ARG A 591 13.18 16.97 -29.77
N HIS A 592 12.71 16.67 -28.60
CA HIS A 592 11.58 17.37 -28.02
C HIS A 592 11.93 17.88 -26.63
N ALA A 593 11.33 19.00 -26.23
CA ALA A 593 11.52 19.57 -24.91
C ALA A 593 10.21 20.15 -24.38
N ALA A 594 10.12 20.36 -23.08
CA ALA A 594 9.00 21.03 -22.45
C ALA A 594 9.46 22.09 -21.47
N PHE A 595 8.85 23.25 -21.57
CA PHE A 595 9.00 24.38 -20.67
C PHE A 595 7.82 24.44 -19.71
N ASP A 596 8.09 24.50 -18.42
CA ASP A 596 7.10 24.73 -17.37
C ASP A 596 6.93 26.24 -17.17
N ALA A 597 5.79 26.76 -17.62
CA ALA A 597 5.52 28.21 -17.54
C ALA A 597 5.10 28.65 -16.12
N ALA A 598 4.67 27.74 -15.25
CA ALA A 598 4.38 28.05 -13.85
C ALA A 598 5.68 28.24 -13.06
N ASP A 599 6.62 27.32 -13.21
CA ASP A 599 7.91 27.39 -12.53
C ASP A 599 9.00 28.13 -13.30
N VAL A 600 8.70 28.54 -14.54
CA VAL A 600 9.58 29.29 -15.45
C VAL A 600 10.93 28.57 -15.63
N ARG A 601 10.88 27.33 -16.11
CA ARG A 601 12.06 26.49 -16.33
C ARG A 601 11.85 25.47 -17.45
N TRP A 602 12.92 25.03 -18.08
CA TRP A 602 12.90 23.81 -18.88
C TRP A 602 12.77 22.62 -17.93
N ALA A 603 11.78 21.75 -18.18
CA ALA A 603 11.43 20.66 -17.28
C ALA A 603 11.82 19.29 -17.82
N LEU A 604 11.62 19.03 -19.12
CA LEU A 604 11.85 17.74 -19.76
C LEU A 604 12.56 17.90 -21.10
N THR A 605 13.33 16.88 -21.47
CA THR A 605 13.77 16.61 -22.85
C THR A 605 13.49 15.15 -23.17
N TRP A 606 13.20 14.80 -24.45
CA TRP A 606 13.03 13.43 -24.92
C TRP A 606 13.26 13.31 -26.42
N ARG A 607 13.32 12.07 -26.93
CA ARG A 607 13.59 11.77 -28.35
C ARG A 607 12.52 10.87 -28.96
N GLY A 608 12.40 10.90 -30.29
CA GLY A 608 11.53 10.02 -31.04
C GLY A 608 10.14 10.59 -31.26
N ARG A 609 9.09 9.93 -30.77
CA ARG A 609 7.71 10.37 -30.89
C ARG A 609 7.44 11.57 -29.98
N PHE A 610 6.57 12.51 -30.43
CA PHE A 610 6.36 13.75 -29.69
C PHE A 610 5.34 13.59 -28.55
N ILE A 611 4.10 13.93 -28.77
CA ILE A 611 3.02 13.92 -27.77
C ILE A 611 1.71 13.51 -28.42
N ASP A 612 0.87 12.80 -27.68
CA ASP A 612 -0.54 12.60 -28.00
C ASP A 612 -1.39 13.75 -27.44
N ALA A 613 -2.02 14.52 -28.29
CA ALA A 613 -2.88 15.63 -27.89
C ALA A 613 -4.26 15.20 -27.38
N MET A 614 -4.58 13.91 -27.39
CA MET A 614 -5.87 13.36 -27.03
C MET A 614 -6.33 13.81 -25.65
N THR A 615 -5.46 13.76 -24.65
CA THR A 615 -5.78 14.16 -23.28
C THR A 615 -6.19 15.63 -23.18
N THR A 616 -5.57 16.50 -24.01
CA THR A 616 -5.85 17.93 -24.04
C THR A 616 -7.11 18.26 -24.86
N TRP A 617 -7.27 17.63 -26.03
CA TRP A 617 -8.33 17.99 -26.99
C TRP A 617 -9.62 17.22 -26.80
N ALA A 618 -9.54 15.92 -26.46
CA ALA A 618 -10.70 15.05 -26.37
C ALA A 618 -11.11 14.70 -24.93
N GLU A 619 -10.16 14.56 -24.01
CA GLU A 619 -10.41 14.14 -22.62
C GLU A 619 -10.51 15.32 -21.62
N ARG A 620 -10.58 16.54 -22.07
CA ARG A 620 -10.64 17.76 -21.22
C ARG A 620 -9.51 17.82 -20.18
N ALA A 621 -8.33 17.32 -20.53
CA ALA A 621 -7.15 17.25 -19.66
C ALA A 621 -7.38 16.53 -18.32
N ALA A 622 -8.23 15.53 -18.31
CA ALA A 622 -8.49 14.70 -17.12
C ALA A 622 -7.20 14.04 -16.58
N THR A 623 -6.25 13.74 -17.48
CA THR A 623 -4.89 13.30 -17.11
C THR A 623 -3.86 14.12 -17.87
N PRO A 624 -2.67 14.37 -17.29
CA PRO A 624 -1.57 14.99 -18.02
C PRO A 624 -1.19 14.17 -19.27
N ALA A 625 -0.88 14.86 -20.36
CA ALA A 625 -0.25 14.23 -21.50
C ALA A 625 1.13 13.66 -21.11
N ARG A 626 1.61 12.68 -21.88
CA ARG A 626 2.94 12.10 -21.66
C ARG A 626 3.77 12.19 -22.93
N PRO A 627 5.09 12.38 -22.83
CA PRO A 627 5.97 12.14 -23.95
C PRO A 627 5.77 10.73 -24.50
N LEU A 628 5.66 10.59 -25.84
CA LEU A 628 5.49 9.28 -26.49
C LEU A 628 6.82 8.65 -26.91
N GLY A 629 7.89 9.41 -26.88
CA GLY A 629 9.23 8.95 -27.27
C GLY A 629 10.02 8.31 -26.15
N ASP A 630 11.29 8.06 -26.45
CA ASP A 630 12.26 7.41 -25.56
C ASP A 630 13.24 8.42 -24.94
N ALA A 631 14.11 7.93 -24.06
CA ALA A 631 15.18 8.72 -23.41
C ALA A 631 14.61 10.02 -22.75
N ILE A 632 13.49 9.89 -22.05
CA ILE A 632 12.89 10.99 -21.32
C ILE A 632 13.81 11.38 -20.18
N THR A 633 14.27 12.63 -20.19
CA THR A 633 15.17 13.17 -19.17
C THR A 633 14.49 14.31 -18.44
N SER A 634 14.29 14.15 -17.14
CA SER A 634 13.84 15.22 -16.26
C SER A 634 14.99 16.17 -15.97
N LEU A 635 14.79 17.44 -16.24
CA LEU A 635 15.74 18.50 -15.92
C LEU A 635 15.56 18.93 -14.45
N PRO A 636 16.63 19.43 -13.80
CA PRO A 636 16.59 19.75 -12.38
C PRO A 636 15.50 20.75 -11.98
N GLU A 637 14.96 20.58 -10.79
CA GLU A 637 13.90 21.40 -10.22
C GLU A 637 14.45 22.66 -9.54
N TRP A 638 15.17 23.49 -10.28
CA TRP A 638 15.58 24.83 -9.83
C TRP A 638 15.44 25.84 -10.95
N ARG A 639 15.29 27.10 -10.57
CA ARG A 639 15.31 28.25 -11.48
C ARG A 639 16.75 28.60 -11.81
N THR A 640 17.01 29.04 -13.05
CA THR A 640 18.37 29.15 -13.55
C THR A 640 19.07 30.46 -13.20
N LEU A 641 18.38 31.46 -12.65
CA LEU A 641 18.92 32.78 -12.26
C LEU A 641 18.62 33.03 -10.79
N ALA A 642 19.59 33.51 -10.06
CA ALA A 642 19.43 33.95 -8.68
C ALA A 642 20.35 35.12 -8.36
N ARG A 643 19.95 35.97 -7.41
CA ARG A 643 20.82 36.97 -6.83
C ARG A 643 21.46 36.42 -5.58
N LEU A 644 22.78 36.25 -5.58
CA LEU A 644 23.52 35.64 -4.49
C LEU A 644 24.59 36.61 -3.96
N ALA A 645 24.96 36.42 -2.69
CA ALA A 645 26.07 37.18 -2.08
C ALA A 645 27.44 36.68 -2.57
N SER A 646 27.53 35.41 -2.99
CA SER A 646 28.73 34.79 -3.58
C SER A 646 28.36 33.55 -4.36
N ALA A 647 29.29 33.01 -5.18
CA ALA A 647 29.11 31.79 -5.92
C ALA A 647 28.87 30.54 -5.03
N ASN A 648 29.34 30.57 -3.79
CA ASN A 648 29.20 29.48 -2.82
C ASN A 648 27.95 29.62 -1.93
N ALA A 649 27.16 30.68 -2.09
CA ALA A 649 25.90 30.84 -1.36
C ALA A 649 24.91 29.75 -1.75
N PRO A 650 24.06 29.25 -0.82
CA PRO A 650 23.03 28.26 -1.14
C PRO A 650 22.13 28.73 -2.27
N TRP A 651 21.91 27.85 -3.26
CA TRP A 651 20.97 28.13 -4.36
C TRP A 651 19.54 28.15 -3.81
N PRO A 652 18.73 29.15 -4.17
CA PRO A 652 17.35 29.22 -3.68
C PRO A 652 16.52 28.01 -4.12
N LEU A 653 15.67 27.54 -3.23
CA LEU A 653 14.68 26.50 -3.56
C LEU A 653 13.67 27.07 -4.56
N LEU A 654 13.02 26.19 -5.32
CA LEU A 654 12.04 26.57 -6.36
C LEU A 654 10.91 27.46 -5.80
N ASN A 655 10.49 27.19 -4.57
CA ASN A 655 9.43 27.93 -3.87
C ASN A 655 9.94 29.08 -2.98
N ALA A 656 11.24 29.42 -3.03
CA ALA A 656 11.76 30.50 -2.22
C ALA A 656 11.39 31.87 -2.84
N GLU A 657 10.82 32.75 -2.02
CA GLU A 657 10.38 34.10 -2.43
C GLU A 657 11.53 35.09 -2.71
N SER A 658 12.78 34.65 -2.74
CA SER A 658 13.96 35.53 -2.77
C SER A 658 14.03 36.44 -4.00
N VAL A 659 13.46 36.01 -5.16
CA VAL A 659 13.31 36.85 -6.37
C VAL A 659 12.06 36.43 -7.14
N ALA A 660 11.18 37.38 -7.43
CA ALA A 660 9.96 37.09 -8.17
C ALA A 660 10.26 36.77 -9.64
N TYR A 661 9.87 35.59 -10.08
CA TYR A 661 9.81 35.21 -11.48
C TYR A 661 8.40 35.49 -12.02
N ARG A 662 8.33 36.13 -13.22
CA ARG A 662 7.07 36.45 -13.88
C ARG A 662 7.11 35.99 -15.31
N TYR A 663 6.41 34.95 -15.63
CA TYR A 663 6.24 34.52 -17.02
C TYR A 663 5.43 35.53 -17.81
N LYS A 664 5.91 35.90 -19.02
CA LYS A 664 5.31 36.89 -19.89
C LYS A 664 4.77 36.32 -21.20
N GLY A 665 4.99 35.06 -21.44
CA GLY A 665 4.59 34.38 -22.65
C GLY A 665 5.77 33.95 -23.50
N PHE A 666 5.51 33.59 -24.74
CA PHE A 666 6.55 33.29 -25.72
C PHE A 666 6.21 33.90 -27.10
N SER A 667 7.22 34.14 -27.87
CA SER A 667 7.11 34.43 -29.30
C SER A 667 7.70 33.28 -30.10
N VAL A 668 7.19 33.07 -31.31
CA VAL A 668 7.69 32.06 -32.22
C VAL A 668 8.45 32.71 -33.36
N GLY A 669 9.70 32.33 -33.56
CA GLY A 669 10.54 32.81 -34.61
C GLY A 669 10.09 32.35 -36.01
N SER A 670 10.69 32.92 -37.06
CA SER A 670 10.43 32.47 -38.45
C SER A 670 10.82 31.01 -38.70
N ASP A 671 11.74 30.49 -37.89
CA ASP A 671 12.19 29.11 -37.84
C ASP A 671 11.23 28.18 -37.05
N GLY A 672 10.15 28.71 -36.45
CA GLY A 672 9.20 27.96 -35.65
C GLY A 672 9.64 27.67 -34.20
N ILE A 673 10.82 28.13 -33.81
CA ILE A 673 11.34 27.93 -32.46
C ILE A 673 10.75 28.97 -31.50
N PRO A 674 10.22 28.57 -30.31
CA PRO A 674 9.75 29.51 -29.32
C PRO A 674 10.91 30.15 -28.53
N THR A 675 10.80 31.43 -28.29
CA THR A 675 11.59 32.20 -27.30
C THR A 675 10.67 32.52 -26.14
N PHE A 676 10.98 32.04 -24.97
CA PHE A 676 10.20 32.27 -23.74
C PHE A 676 10.64 33.59 -23.10
N HIS A 677 9.69 34.47 -22.81
CA HIS A 677 9.90 35.77 -22.21
C HIS A 677 9.47 35.75 -20.76
N TYR A 678 10.33 36.18 -19.86
CA TYR A 678 10.01 36.31 -18.45
C TYR A 678 10.84 37.37 -17.76
N GLU A 679 10.39 37.80 -16.59
CA GLU A 679 11.10 38.76 -15.74
C GLU A 679 11.59 38.05 -14.49
N VAL A 680 12.81 38.40 -14.04
CA VAL A 680 13.39 37.91 -12.78
C VAL A 680 13.86 39.15 -12.00
N GLY A 681 13.02 39.63 -11.09
CA GLY A 681 13.26 40.97 -10.49
C GLY A 681 13.33 42.06 -11.59
N PRO A 682 14.46 42.82 -11.71
CA PRO A 682 14.62 43.81 -12.76
C PRO A 682 15.06 43.25 -14.12
N LEU A 683 15.49 41.99 -14.18
CA LEU A 683 15.97 41.37 -15.42
C LEU A 683 14.81 41.05 -16.34
N ARG A 684 14.96 41.34 -17.62
CA ARG A 684 14.17 40.78 -18.71
C ARG A 684 14.96 39.67 -19.35
N VAL A 685 14.32 38.53 -19.53
CA VAL A 685 14.95 37.28 -19.99
C VAL A 685 14.25 36.80 -21.24
N ASP A 686 15.06 36.52 -22.25
CA ASP A 686 14.66 35.82 -23.46
C ASP A 686 15.39 34.44 -23.47
N ASP A 687 14.66 33.36 -23.40
CA ASP A 687 15.16 31.99 -23.21
C ASP A 687 14.74 31.12 -24.41
N THR A 688 15.71 30.61 -25.14
CA THR A 688 15.48 29.85 -26.37
C THR A 688 16.23 28.54 -26.32
N LEU A 689 15.58 27.48 -26.76
CA LEU A 689 16.17 26.12 -26.86
C LEU A 689 16.14 25.65 -28.32
N ARG A 690 17.31 25.26 -28.84
CA ARG A 690 17.45 24.74 -30.21
C ARG A 690 18.10 23.35 -30.16
N SER A 691 17.73 22.49 -31.09
CA SER A 691 18.44 21.23 -31.33
C SER A 691 19.90 21.54 -31.72
N ASP A 692 20.86 20.92 -31.04
CA ASP A 692 22.28 21.05 -31.39
C ASP A 692 22.74 19.83 -32.18
N GLY A 693 22.91 20.02 -33.48
CA GLY A 693 23.31 18.94 -34.38
C GLY A 693 24.70 18.37 -34.11
N ARG A 694 25.56 19.07 -33.37
CA ARG A 694 26.95 18.65 -33.08
C ARG A 694 27.06 17.76 -31.83
N SER A 695 26.40 18.21 -30.74
CA SER A 695 26.47 17.48 -29.46
C SER A 695 25.42 16.37 -29.34
N GLY A 696 24.44 16.36 -30.24
CA GLY A 696 23.32 15.42 -30.12
C GLY A 696 22.29 15.80 -29.05
N GLY A 697 22.48 16.93 -28.36
CA GLY A 697 21.59 17.49 -27.34
C GLY A 697 20.88 18.78 -27.81
N TYR A 698 20.69 19.70 -26.90
CA TYR A 698 20.05 20.99 -27.14
C TYR A 698 20.99 22.12 -26.75
N ARG A 699 21.02 23.21 -27.56
CA ARG A 699 21.67 24.46 -27.21
C ARG A 699 20.64 25.41 -26.65
N ARG A 700 20.78 25.76 -25.39
CA ARG A 700 19.97 26.79 -24.72
C ARG A 700 20.73 28.09 -24.74
N THR A 701 20.04 29.14 -25.15
CA THR A 701 20.53 30.52 -25.13
C THR A 701 19.63 31.38 -24.26
N VAL A 702 20.22 32.04 -23.25
CA VAL A 702 19.51 32.92 -22.31
C VAL A 702 20.06 34.31 -22.45
N ALA A 703 19.28 35.19 -23.05
CA ALA A 703 19.62 36.60 -23.22
C ALA A 703 18.99 37.43 -22.10
N LEU A 704 19.81 38.25 -21.45
CA LEU A 704 19.45 39.04 -20.26
C LEU A 704 19.58 40.52 -20.57
N ARG A 705 18.62 41.36 -20.09
CA ARG A 705 18.66 42.81 -20.15
C ARG A 705 18.24 43.44 -18.81
N GLY A 706 18.79 44.60 -18.48
CA GLY A 706 18.51 45.32 -17.24
C GLY A 706 19.28 44.77 -16.03
N GLY A 707 20.40 44.09 -16.29
CA GLY A 707 21.20 43.46 -15.26
C GLY A 707 22.20 44.39 -14.57
N THR A 708 22.53 44.04 -13.33
CA THR A 708 23.59 44.65 -12.50
C THR A 708 24.43 43.52 -11.89
N PRO A 709 25.64 43.78 -11.40
CA PRO A 709 26.46 42.75 -10.71
C PRO A 709 25.73 42.06 -9.57
N GLY A 710 26.13 40.84 -9.27
CA GLY A 710 25.56 40.01 -8.19
C GLY A 710 24.45 39.02 -8.62
N TRP A 711 24.26 38.86 -9.93
CA TRP A 711 23.43 37.80 -10.47
C TRP A 711 24.26 36.59 -10.81
N TYR A 712 23.71 35.41 -10.56
CA TYR A 712 24.32 34.12 -10.83
C TYR A 712 23.40 33.27 -11.71
N PHE A 713 24.04 32.52 -12.60
CA PHE A 713 23.39 31.54 -13.45
C PHE A 713 23.78 30.14 -13.04
N ARG A 714 22.80 29.25 -12.89
CA ARG A 714 22.97 27.85 -12.70
C ARG A 714 22.29 27.11 -13.85
N GLY A 715 23.06 26.34 -14.60
CA GLY A 715 22.55 25.61 -15.76
C GLY A 715 21.51 24.55 -15.38
N ALA A 716 20.68 24.15 -16.33
CA ALA A 716 19.61 23.16 -16.15
C ALA A 716 20.11 21.70 -16.37
N THR A 717 21.32 21.40 -15.95
CA THR A 717 21.88 20.03 -15.93
C THR A 717 22.27 19.61 -14.53
N ALA A 718 22.10 18.34 -14.21
CA ALA A 718 22.53 17.80 -12.92
C ALA A 718 24.04 18.05 -12.71
N GLY A 719 24.41 18.54 -11.51
CA GLY A 719 25.80 18.91 -11.22
C GLY A 719 26.25 20.31 -11.69
N SER A 720 25.35 21.09 -12.33
CA SER A 720 25.68 22.47 -12.71
C SER A 720 26.05 23.34 -11.51
N VAL A 721 27.22 24.01 -11.60
CA VAL A 721 27.71 24.91 -10.56
C VAL A 721 27.29 26.34 -10.89
N PRO A 722 26.84 27.14 -9.91
CA PRO A 722 26.51 28.55 -10.11
C PRO A 722 27.73 29.31 -10.60
N ARG A 723 27.52 30.17 -11.63
CA ARG A 723 28.54 31.13 -12.15
C ARG A 723 27.99 32.54 -12.14
N GLU A 724 28.83 33.51 -11.86
CA GLU A 724 28.45 34.89 -11.90
C GLU A 724 28.14 35.34 -13.33
N VAL A 725 27.08 36.12 -13.49
CA VAL A 725 26.71 36.70 -14.77
C VAL A 725 27.43 38.05 -14.96
N ILE A 726 28.24 38.13 -15.99
CA ILE A 726 28.98 39.37 -16.36
C ILE A 726 28.14 40.14 -17.38
N PHE A 727 27.69 41.30 -16.98
CA PHE A 727 26.93 42.21 -17.86
C PHE A 727 27.84 43.21 -18.55
N ASN A 728 27.50 43.57 -19.77
CA ASN A 728 28.11 44.66 -20.51
C ASN A 728 27.66 46.02 -19.89
N PRO A 729 28.26 47.17 -20.30
CA PRO A 729 27.89 48.48 -19.80
C PRO A 729 26.42 48.86 -20.01
N ALA A 730 25.73 48.23 -20.98
CA ALA A 730 24.30 48.41 -21.24
C ALA A 730 23.40 47.53 -20.32
N GLY A 731 23.99 46.76 -19.42
CA GLY A 731 23.26 45.82 -18.54
C GLY A 731 22.76 44.59 -19.26
N GLU A 732 23.43 44.14 -20.31
CA GLU A 732 23.06 42.95 -21.11
C GLU A 732 24.07 41.83 -20.94
N ALA A 733 23.60 40.61 -21.00
CA ALA A 733 24.42 39.41 -21.03
C ALA A 733 23.74 38.29 -21.84
N THR A 734 24.53 37.44 -22.47
CA THR A 734 24.03 36.23 -23.13
C THR A 734 24.78 35.03 -22.57
N LEU A 735 24.01 34.00 -22.16
CA LEU A 735 24.51 32.78 -21.57
C LEU A 735 24.12 31.62 -22.48
N GLU A 736 25.03 30.67 -22.63
CA GLU A 736 24.77 29.45 -23.37
C GLU A 736 25.08 28.21 -22.52
N GLU A 737 24.30 27.16 -22.73
CA GLU A 737 24.56 25.85 -22.20
C GLU A 737 24.07 24.75 -23.16
N ILE A 738 24.59 23.54 -22.98
CA ILE A 738 24.15 22.34 -23.69
C ILE A 738 23.36 21.46 -22.72
N LEU A 739 22.12 21.14 -23.11
CA LEU A 739 21.25 20.21 -22.40
C LEU A 739 21.27 18.82 -23.09
N PRO A 740 21.01 17.72 -22.35
CA PRO A 740 21.05 16.36 -22.88
C PRO A 740 19.97 16.04 -23.90
#